data_a9f5c9f7c6cd7efa50ea61c925209cf4
#
_entry.id   a9f5c9f7c6cd7efa50ea61c925209cf4
#
_cell.length_a   1.000
_cell.length_b   1.000
_cell.length_c   1.000
_cell.angle_alpha   90.00
_cell.angle_beta   90.00
_cell.angle_gamma   90.00
#
_symmetry.space_group_name_H-M   'P 1'
#
loop_
_entity.id
_entity.type
_entity.pdbx_description
1 polymer ?
#
loop_
_entity_poly.entity_id
_entity_poly.type
_entity_poly.pdbx_seq_one_letter_code
_entity_poly.pdbx_strand_id
1 'polypeptide(L)'
;LDYYKDKKEIWILRRALFAIEDMEKMLNRLKNELKKAKAGKLHFPKVPRWTGEERPIIEGPSFIAPAKTPNSPSRMRPVFFNGYGAFDQVKADIEKFPNYGVNIIQIEFGPVDIFPKEDEVSDSAIKEMLTILDRAKKVGVAVNLLISPHYFPKWMLEKYPHLRKKREGFLDYCLHAPESKELLLRYIKIIIPPLKDHPSLHSICLTNEPVNVEEPCEYALRDWHIWLAQKHGDISTLNRRWGSNYSSFEEIPLPNPFSSLYDIQTPLGMDYVLFNQEWFAGWHKMLADAIHEIAPDLPVHAKAMTWTLTGTGEVDLGVDAELFSSFSQINGNDSVNFYSHGVGEFAQGWIGNLLPYDLQRSVKDIPIFNSENHIIPDREARYIPPAHIRCALWQQAVYGQSATTIWIWGRTYDLRSDSAGSIMHRPLCAEAVGIVNYDLNRLSEYVREIQRIKPQVHIIMSNSAKVWDGGHYSDCLDKLYTALTFSGVKIGFVTERQLERGEIPQTKIIFIPNMAHISDRAFEALKNFKGKIVIVGEVELLSKNEYDQKREDKLTGERLIYRYGETTWQDIWSSLRPRLRDWGIQPPIEVFDNKSRPLWGVAFLCAPTKYGTLVNLSNYRNERVELKLRTKEGSFAIDLLSNEKISLDPLPLNPLEVRLLLLKKR
;
A
#
# COMPACT_ATOMS: atom_id res chain seq x y z
N LEU A 1 -4.51 -37.67 7.68
CA LEU A 1 -5.07 -37.45 6.33
C LEU A 1 -6.60 -37.48 6.34
N ASP A 2 -7.26 -38.37 7.10
CA ASP A 2 -8.73 -38.52 7.15
C ASP A 2 -9.41 -37.31 7.82
N TYR A 3 -8.81 -36.71 8.84
CA TYR A 3 -9.30 -35.50 9.49
C TYR A 3 -9.37 -34.27 8.52
N TYR A 4 -8.50 -34.21 7.52
CA TYR A 4 -8.50 -33.17 6.50
C TYR A 4 -9.47 -33.44 5.35
N LYS A 5 -9.80 -34.70 5.04
CA LYS A 5 -10.78 -35.07 4.01
C LYS A 5 -12.17 -34.56 4.38
N ASP A 6 -12.65 -34.85 5.58
CA ASP A 6 -13.99 -34.43 6.03
C ASP A 6 -14.14 -32.91 6.11
N LYS A 7 -13.08 -32.19 6.56
CA LYS A 7 -13.07 -30.74 6.57
C LYS A 7 -13.03 -30.11 5.18
N LYS A 8 -12.36 -30.75 4.23
CA LYS A 8 -12.24 -30.32 2.85
C LYS A 8 -13.60 -30.32 2.13
N GLU A 9 -14.38 -31.36 2.28
CA GLU A 9 -15.71 -31.47 1.67
C GLU A 9 -16.71 -30.48 2.28
N ILE A 10 -16.74 -30.33 3.59
CA ILE A 10 -17.60 -29.35 4.29
C ILE A 10 -17.26 -27.91 3.86
N TRP A 11 -16.00 -27.61 3.68
CA TRP A 11 -15.56 -26.30 3.26
C TRP A 11 -15.99 -25.96 1.82
N ILE A 12 -15.84 -26.87 0.86
CA ILE A 12 -16.29 -26.72 -0.53
C ILE A 12 -17.82 -26.53 -0.57
N LEU A 13 -18.56 -27.35 0.18
CA LEU A 13 -20.02 -27.27 0.27
C LEU A 13 -20.48 -25.92 0.83
N ARG A 14 -19.85 -25.42 1.89
CA ARG A 14 -20.19 -24.10 2.45
C ARG A 14 -20.00 -22.99 1.44
N ARG A 15 -18.90 -22.99 0.70
CA ARG A 15 -18.67 -21.98 -0.35
C ARG A 15 -19.68 -22.07 -1.49
N ALA A 16 -19.99 -23.29 -1.92
CA ALA A 16 -21.01 -23.50 -2.95
C ALA A 16 -22.39 -22.98 -2.48
N LEU A 17 -22.76 -23.22 -1.22
CA LEU A 17 -24.00 -22.69 -0.63
C LEU A 17 -23.98 -21.16 -0.62
N PHE A 18 -22.92 -20.51 -0.15
CA PHE A 18 -22.82 -19.04 -0.18
C PHE A 18 -22.91 -18.48 -1.60
N ALA A 19 -22.26 -19.13 -2.58
CA ALA A 19 -22.35 -18.70 -3.97
C ALA A 19 -23.77 -18.83 -4.53
N ILE A 20 -24.50 -19.90 -4.19
CA ILE A 20 -25.91 -20.11 -4.59
C ILE A 20 -26.79 -19.03 -3.95
N GLU A 21 -26.66 -18.79 -2.65
CA GLU A 21 -27.41 -17.73 -1.96
C GLU A 21 -27.15 -16.34 -2.55
N ASP A 22 -25.90 -16.04 -2.88
CA ASP A 22 -25.52 -14.79 -3.55
C ASP A 22 -26.18 -14.68 -4.93
N MET A 23 -26.13 -15.75 -5.74
CA MET A 23 -26.79 -15.79 -7.06
C MET A 23 -28.32 -15.63 -6.97
N GLU A 24 -28.98 -16.23 -5.97
CA GLU A 24 -30.41 -16.05 -5.73
C GLU A 24 -30.74 -14.57 -5.41
N LYS A 25 -29.97 -13.92 -4.55
CA LYS A 25 -30.10 -12.50 -4.23
C LYS A 25 -29.93 -11.64 -5.48
N MET A 26 -28.91 -11.95 -6.31
CA MET A 26 -28.66 -11.25 -7.57
C MET A 26 -29.84 -11.43 -8.56
N LEU A 27 -30.37 -12.64 -8.73
CA LEU A 27 -31.52 -12.93 -9.61
C LEU A 27 -32.77 -12.16 -9.17
N ASN A 28 -33.05 -12.13 -7.87
CA ASN A 28 -34.20 -11.41 -7.33
C ASN A 28 -34.10 -9.89 -7.54
N ARG A 29 -32.90 -9.33 -7.35
CA ARG A 29 -32.61 -7.94 -7.66
C ARG A 29 -32.76 -7.66 -9.15
N LEU A 30 -32.15 -8.48 -10.02
CA LEU A 30 -32.22 -8.35 -11.47
C LEU A 30 -33.68 -8.38 -12.00
N LYS A 31 -34.52 -9.28 -11.47
CA LYS A 31 -35.98 -9.29 -11.79
C LYS A 31 -36.64 -7.95 -11.49
N ASN A 32 -36.29 -7.32 -10.36
CA ASN A 32 -36.85 -6.01 -9.99
C ASN A 32 -36.31 -4.88 -10.86
N GLU A 33 -35.02 -4.91 -11.19
CA GLU A 33 -34.39 -3.95 -12.08
C GLU A 33 -34.93 -4.03 -13.51
N LEU A 34 -35.17 -5.23 -14.03
CA LEU A 34 -35.83 -5.44 -15.32
C LEU A 34 -37.26 -4.88 -15.36
N LYS A 35 -38.03 -5.04 -14.26
CA LYS A 35 -39.36 -4.41 -14.14
C LYS A 35 -39.24 -2.87 -14.19
N LYS A 36 -38.29 -2.28 -13.48
CA LYS A 36 -38.03 -0.84 -13.51
C LYS A 36 -37.58 -0.36 -14.89
N ALA A 37 -36.70 -1.13 -15.55
CA ALA A 37 -36.23 -0.83 -16.91
C ALA A 37 -37.38 -0.82 -17.92
N LYS A 38 -38.24 -1.86 -17.91
CA LYS A 38 -39.42 -1.91 -18.75
C LYS A 38 -40.40 -0.74 -18.51
N ALA A 39 -40.45 -0.22 -17.28
CA ALA A 39 -41.24 0.94 -16.91
C ALA A 39 -40.54 2.30 -17.23
N GLY A 40 -39.36 2.30 -17.84
CA GLY A 40 -38.55 3.51 -18.08
C GLY A 40 -38.02 4.20 -16.83
N LYS A 41 -38.05 3.49 -15.68
CA LYS A 41 -37.66 4.02 -14.36
C LYS A 41 -36.20 3.68 -13.95
N LEU A 42 -35.48 2.92 -14.76
CA LEU A 42 -34.11 2.54 -14.47
C LEU A 42 -33.15 3.44 -15.27
N HIS A 43 -32.33 4.19 -14.56
CA HIS A 43 -31.30 5.02 -15.13
C HIS A 43 -29.92 4.48 -14.75
N PHE A 44 -29.11 4.11 -15.74
CA PHE A 44 -27.73 3.74 -15.53
C PHE A 44 -26.83 4.98 -15.64
N PRO A 45 -25.92 5.21 -14.68
CA PRO A 45 -24.96 6.28 -14.80
C PRO A 45 -24.02 6.05 -15.98
N LYS A 46 -23.69 7.12 -16.71
CA LYS A 46 -22.69 7.04 -17.77
C LYS A 46 -21.30 6.97 -17.13
N VAL A 47 -20.60 5.87 -17.33
CA VAL A 47 -19.26 5.65 -16.79
C VAL A 47 -18.23 5.86 -17.90
N PRO A 48 -17.32 6.84 -17.76
CA PRO A 48 -16.21 6.98 -18.69
C PRO A 48 -15.26 5.78 -18.55
N ARG A 49 -14.91 5.18 -19.68
CA ARG A 49 -13.98 4.05 -19.76
C ARG A 49 -12.71 4.47 -20.48
N TRP A 50 -11.59 4.02 -19.96
CA TRP A 50 -10.30 4.15 -20.67
C TRP A 50 -10.40 3.52 -22.06
N THR A 51 -9.79 4.19 -23.06
CA THR A 51 -9.94 3.75 -24.47
C THR A 51 -9.02 2.60 -24.84
N GLY A 52 -7.94 2.36 -24.09
CA GLY A 52 -6.92 1.37 -24.44
C GLY A 52 -6.00 1.80 -25.59
N GLU A 53 -6.14 3.02 -26.09
CA GLU A 53 -5.37 3.52 -27.25
C GLU A 53 -4.00 4.09 -26.86
N GLU A 54 -3.90 4.64 -25.65
CA GLU A 54 -2.70 5.25 -25.11
C GLU A 54 -2.45 4.77 -23.67
N ARG A 55 -1.17 4.59 -23.31
CA ARG A 55 -0.79 4.32 -21.92
C ARG A 55 -1.17 5.50 -21.04
N PRO A 56 -1.68 5.26 -19.81
CA PRO A 56 -1.91 6.33 -18.85
C PRO A 56 -0.63 7.06 -18.47
N ILE A 57 -0.70 8.39 -18.40
CA ILE A 57 0.37 9.22 -17.84
C ILE A 57 0.14 9.46 -16.34
N ILE A 58 1.20 9.79 -15.62
CA ILE A 58 1.15 10.07 -14.18
C ILE A 58 1.12 11.58 -13.95
N GLU A 59 0.13 12.06 -13.19
CA GLU A 59 0.02 13.46 -12.75
C GLU A 59 -0.31 13.52 -11.26
N GLY A 60 0.71 13.75 -10.44
CA GLY A 60 0.60 13.64 -8.98
C GLY A 60 0.10 12.25 -8.56
N PRO A 61 -0.93 12.14 -7.72
CA PRO A 61 -1.41 10.85 -7.23
C PRO A 61 -2.26 10.04 -8.23
N SER A 62 -2.42 10.50 -9.47
CA SER A 62 -3.43 9.98 -10.38
C SER A 62 -2.83 9.49 -11.69
N PHE A 63 -3.43 8.44 -12.26
CA PHE A 63 -3.27 8.11 -13.67
C PHE A 63 -4.24 8.94 -14.49
N ILE A 64 -3.75 9.60 -15.52
CA ILE A 64 -4.53 10.41 -16.48
C ILE A 64 -4.49 9.72 -17.82
N ALA A 65 -5.65 9.48 -18.41
CA ALA A 65 -5.75 8.77 -19.68
C ALA A 65 -6.96 9.25 -20.50
N PRO A 66 -6.95 9.01 -21.82
CA PRO A 66 -8.13 9.22 -22.65
C PRO A 66 -9.23 8.26 -22.25
N ALA A 67 -10.38 8.82 -21.85
CA ALA A 67 -11.56 8.04 -21.50
C ALA A 67 -12.82 8.64 -22.12
N LYS A 68 -13.78 7.77 -22.48
CA LYS A 68 -15.03 8.15 -23.12
C LYS A 68 -16.22 7.42 -22.53
N THR A 69 -17.39 8.06 -22.56
CA THR A 69 -18.67 7.39 -22.39
C THR A 69 -19.27 7.03 -23.76
N PRO A 70 -20.23 6.09 -23.84
CA PRO A 70 -20.97 5.89 -25.08
C PRO A 70 -21.52 7.23 -25.59
N ASN A 71 -21.32 7.52 -26.88
CA ASN A 71 -21.78 8.75 -27.55
C ASN A 71 -21.12 10.05 -27.07
N SER A 72 -19.94 10.02 -26.47
CA SER A 72 -19.15 11.22 -26.18
C SER A 72 -17.72 11.11 -26.74
N PRO A 73 -17.11 12.25 -27.09
CA PRO A 73 -15.69 12.25 -27.46
C PRO A 73 -14.81 11.78 -26.28
N SER A 74 -13.66 11.22 -26.61
CA SER A 74 -12.63 10.93 -25.64
C SER A 74 -12.05 12.23 -25.05
N ARG A 75 -11.75 12.21 -23.75
CA ARG A 75 -11.03 13.31 -23.10
C ARG A 75 -10.05 12.75 -22.06
N MET A 76 -8.95 13.48 -21.87
CA MET A 76 -8.00 13.21 -20.78
C MET A 76 -8.66 13.45 -19.43
N ARG A 77 -8.59 12.48 -18.54
CA ARG A 77 -9.16 12.57 -17.19
C ARG A 77 -8.50 11.56 -16.24
N PRO A 78 -8.70 11.70 -14.92
CA PRO A 78 -8.29 10.67 -13.97
C PRO A 78 -9.01 9.35 -14.26
N VAL A 79 -8.25 8.26 -14.28
CA VAL A 79 -8.75 6.89 -14.47
C VAL A 79 -8.26 6.02 -13.33
N PHE A 80 -9.16 5.25 -12.75
CA PHE A 80 -8.86 4.23 -11.74
C PHE A 80 -8.81 2.85 -12.38
N PHE A 81 -7.85 2.04 -11.97
CA PHE A 81 -7.63 0.70 -12.48
C PHE A 81 -7.85 -0.31 -11.36
N ASN A 82 -8.96 -1.05 -11.43
CA ASN A 82 -9.25 -2.13 -10.50
C ASN A 82 -9.40 -3.45 -11.25
N GLY A 83 -8.76 -4.49 -10.73
CA GLY A 83 -8.79 -5.80 -11.37
C GLY A 83 -8.21 -6.89 -10.49
N TYR A 84 -7.62 -7.89 -11.14
CA TYR A 84 -7.26 -9.13 -10.48
C TYR A 84 -5.84 -9.58 -10.78
N GLY A 85 -5.22 -10.21 -9.77
CA GLY A 85 -4.08 -11.10 -9.88
C GLY A 85 -4.50 -12.57 -9.95
N ALA A 86 -3.60 -13.46 -9.92
CA ALA A 86 -3.53 -14.89 -10.17
C ALA A 86 -3.01 -15.20 -11.57
N PHE A 87 -2.05 -14.49 -11.93
CA PHE A 87 -1.12 -14.57 -13.06
C PHE A 87 -1.61 -15.36 -14.28
N ASP A 88 -1.55 -16.71 -14.26
CA ASP A 88 -1.98 -17.52 -15.40
C ASP A 88 -3.50 -17.61 -15.54
N GLN A 89 -4.24 -17.55 -14.45
CA GLN A 89 -5.69 -17.73 -14.48
C GLN A 89 -6.42 -16.50 -15.02
N VAL A 90 -5.91 -15.29 -14.76
CA VAL A 90 -6.49 -14.05 -15.32
C VAL A 90 -6.34 -13.99 -16.84
N LYS A 91 -5.28 -14.58 -17.41
CA LYS A 91 -5.07 -14.65 -18.87
C LYS A 91 -6.25 -15.31 -19.59
N ALA A 92 -6.91 -16.28 -18.97
CA ALA A 92 -8.03 -17.01 -19.56
C ALA A 92 -9.34 -16.20 -19.66
N ASP A 93 -9.49 -15.13 -18.86
CA ASP A 93 -10.74 -14.38 -18.75
C ASP A 93 -10.63 -12.91 -19.20
N ILE A 94 -9.55 -12.52 -19.88
CA ILE A 94 -9.27 -11.13 -20.28
C ILE A 94 -10.49 -10.49 -20.97
N GLU A 95 -11.11 -11.18 -21.92
CA GLU A 95 -12.23 -10.66 -22.71
C GLU A 95 -13.52 -10.52 -21.89
N LYS A 96 -13.60 -11.19 -20.74
CA LYS A 96 -14.78 -11.15 -19.85
C LYS A 96 -14.71 -10.02 -18.83
N PHE A 97 -13.51 -9.59 -18.45
CA PHE A 97 -13.29 -8.63 -17.36
C PHE A 97 -14.04 -7.30 -17.53
N PRO A 98 -14.15 -6.69 -18.73
CA PRO A 98 -14.94 -5.47 -18.87
C PRO A 98 -16.42 -5.64 -18.51
N ASN A 99 -17.00 -6.86 -18.65
CA ASN A 99 -18.37 -7.16 -18.24
C ASN A 99 -18.52 -7.25 -16.71
N TYR A 100 -17.43 -7.52 -16.01
CA TYR A 100 -17.37 -7.49 -14.53
C TYR A 100 -16.93 -6.14 -13.97
N GLY A 101 -16.77 -5.12 -14.83
CA GLY A 101 -16.32 -3.79 -14.42
C GLY A 101 -14.81 -3.67 -14.13
N VAL A 102 -14.03 -4.64 -14.56
CA VAL A 102 -12.58 -4.73 -14.32
C VAL A 102 -11.83 -4.19 -15.55
N ASN A 103 -10.73 -3.46 -15.32
CA ASN A 103 -9.96 -2.81 -16.37
C ASN A 103 -8.43 -2.95 -16.23
N ILE A 104 -7.94 -3.80 -15.33
CA ILE A 104 -6.52 -4.14 -15.21
C ILE A 104 -6.33 -5.59 -14.77
N ILE A 105 -5.25 -6.21 -15.22
CA ILE A 105 -4.75 -7.49 -14.72
C ILE A 105 -3.26 -7.41 -14.43
N GLN A 106 -2.76 -8.30 -13.56
CA GLN A 106 -1.33 -8.55 -13.42
C GLN A 106 -1.00 -9.94 -14.01
N ILE A 107 0.06 -9.99 -14.80
CA ILE A 107 0.68 -11.22 -15.32
C ILE A 107 2.13 -11.26 -14.89
N GLU A 108 2.75 -12.43 -14.92
CA GLU A 108 4.16 -12.57 -14.62
C GLU A 108 4.90 -13.42 -15.62
N PHE A 109 6.18 -13.07 -15.82
CA PHE A 109 7.17 -13.83 -16.57
C PHE A 109 8.52 -13.60 -15.90
N GLY A 110 9.32 -14.66 -15.79
CA GLY A 110 10.63 -14.59 -15.15
C GLY A 110 11.79 -14.89 -16.10
N PRO A 111 13.03 -14.73 -15.63
CA PRO A 111 14.22 -15.08 -16.42
C PRO A 111 14.22 -16.52 -16.94
N VAL A 112 13.63 -17.47 -16.21
CA VAL A 112 13.54 -18.88 -16.65
C VAL A 112 12.71 -19.06 -17.92
N ASP A 113 11.71 -18.21 -18.14
CA ASP A 113 10.84 -18.27 -19.33
C ASP A 113 11.56 -17.80 -20.60
N ILE A 114 12.56 -16.94 -20.43
CA ILE A 114 13.38 -16.38 -21.50
C ILE A 114 14.66 -17.19 -21.72
N PHE A 115 15.26 -17.69 -20.64
CA PHE A 115 16.49 -18.46 -20.67
C PHE A 115 16.27 -19.88 -20.12
N PRO A 116 15.56 -20.74 -20.87
CA PRO A 116 15.32 -22.13 -20.45
C PRO A 116 16.64 -22.93 -20.33
N LYS A 117 17.66 -22.53 -21.11
CA LYS A 117 19.05 -23.02 -21.08
C LYS A 117 20.03 -21.90 -21.32
N GLU A 118 21.33 -22.14 -21.05
CA GLU A 118 22.41 -21.15 -21.13
C GLU A 118 22.44 -20.36 -22.46
N ASP A 119 22.39 -21.06 -23.57
CA ASP A 119 22.52 -20.50 -24.92
C ASP A 119 21.18 -20.36 -25.67
N GLU A 120 20.07 -20.52 -24.97
CA GLU A 120 18.73 -20.48 -25.58
C GLU A 120 17.95 -19.26 -25.08
N VAL A 121 17.42 -18.48 -26.06
CA VAL A 121 16.46 -17.39 -25.81
C VAL A 121 15.10 -17.81 -26.33
N SER A 122 14.09 -17.84 -25.47
CA SER A 122 12.73 -18.24 -25.81
C SER A 122 11.93 -17.12 -26.47
N ASP A 123 11.77 -17.14 -27.79
CA ASP A 123 10.82 -16.29 -28.50
C ASP A 123 9.35 -16.56 -28.16
N SER A 124 9.06 -17.75 -27.65
CA SER A 124 7.71 -18.18 -27.29
C SER A 124 7.12 -17.33 -26.18
N ALA A 125 7.89 -17.08 -25.11
CA ALA A 125 7.46 -16.26 -23.99
C ALA A 125 7.18 -14.81 -24.41
N ILE A 126 8.02 -14.23 -25.27
CA ILE A 126 7.83 -12.87 -25.80
C ILE A 126 6.54 -12.80 -26.65
N LYS A 127 6.30 -13.79 -27.51
CA LYS A 127 5.07 -13.89 -28.31
C LYS A 127 3.83 -14.04 -27.45
N GLU A 128 3.92 -14.80 -26.35
CA GLU A 128 2.82 -14.93 -25.40
C GLU A 128 2.51 -13.58 -24.74
N MET A 129 3.52 -12.86 -24.21
CA MET A 129 3.34 -11.52 -23.64
C MET A 129 2.66 -10.57 -24.62
N LEU A 130 3.12 -10.48 -25.88
CA LEU A 130 2.50 -9.66 -26.91
C LEU A 130 1.06 -10.06 -27.21
N THR A 131 0.78 -11.36 -27.27
CA THR A 131 -0.59 -11.88 -27.50
C THR A 131 -1.52 -11.46 -26.35
N ILE A 132 -1.07 -11.51 -25.09
CA ILE A 132 -1.84 -11.07 -23.94
C ILE A 132 -2.12 -9.57 -24.00
N LEU A 133 -1.12 -8.77 -24.32
CA LEU A 133 -1.25 -7.32 -24.48
C LEU A 133 -2.25 -6.96 -25.60
N ASP A 134 -2.17 -7.63 -26.77
CA ASP A 134 -3.09 -7.44 -27.88
C ASP A 134 -4.54 -7.81 -27.52
N ARG A 135 -4.74 -8.91 -26.80
CA ARG A 135 -6.06 -9.31 -26.29
C ARG A 135 -6.62 -8.28 -25.31
N ALA A 136 -5.79 -7.81 -24.38
CA ALA A 136 -6.15 -6.80 -23.41
C ALA A 136 -6.52 -5.46 -24.07
N LYS A 137 -5.73 -5.01 -25.06
CA LYS A 137 -6.01 -3.81 -25.85
C LYS A 137 -7.37 -3.84 -26.50
N LYS A 138 -7.74 -4.97 -27.15
CA LYS A 138 -9.04 -5.13 -27.86
C LYS A 138 -10.25 -4.86 -26.96
N VAL A 139 -10.12 -5.06 -25.65
CA VAL A 139 -11.22 -4.94 -24.69
C VAL A 139 -11.03 -3.81 -23.67
N GLY A 140 -9.98 -3.00 -23.79
CA GLY A 140 -9.70 -1.87 -22.89
C GLY A 140 -9.31 -2.32 -21.49
N VAL A 141 -8.50 -3.37 -21.39
CA VAL A 141 -7.89 -3.85 -20.13
C VAL A 141 -6.41 -3.51 -20.13
N ALA A 142 -5.94 -2.92 -19.06
CA ALA A 142 -4.51 -2.65 -18.82
C ALA A 142 -3.80 -3.90 -18.28
N VAL A 143 -2.50 -3.98 -18.51
CA VAL A 143 -1.66 -5.08 -18.02
C VAL A 143 -0.50 -4.53 -17.24
N ASN A 144 -0.38 -4.94 -15.99
CA ASN A 144 0.85 -4.80 -15.21
C ASN A 144 1.68 -6.07 -15.38
N LEU A 145 2.94 -5.91 -15.80
CA LEU A 145 3.86 -7.03 -15.99
C LEU A 145 4.80 -7.12 -14.78
N LEU A 146 4.72 -8.21 -14.04
CA LEU A 146 5.68 -8.61 -13.02
C LEU A 146 6.82 -9.36 -13.71
N ILE A 147 8.05 -8.83 -13.65
CA ILE A 147 9.22 -9.43 -14.31
C ILE A 147 9.90 -10.54 -13.51
N SER A 148 9.39 -10.86 -12.36
CA SER A 148 9.65 -12.06 -11.54
C SER A 148 11.11 -12.53 -11.51
N PRO A 149 12.08 -11.72 -11.04
CA PRO A 149 13.49 -12.11 -10.98
C PRO A 149 13.72 -13.33 -10.07
N HIS A 150 12.74 -13.70 -9.26
CA HIS A 150 12.76 -14.90 -8.41
C HIS A 150 12.58 -16.21 -9.19
N TYR A 151 12.05 -16.17 -10.41
CA TYR A 151 12.10 -17.32 -11.30
C TYR A 151 13.46 -17.44 -11.99
N PHE A 152 14.48 -17.62 -11.15
CA PHE A 152 15.86 -17.67 -11.58
C PHE A 152 16.20 -19.02 -12.24
N PRO A 153 16.92 -19.06 -13.40
CA PRO A 153 17.19 -20.29 -14.12
C PRO A 153 18.06 -21.26 -13.32
N LYS A 154 17.63 -22.50 -13.20
CA LYS A 154 18.35 -23.55 -12.45
C LYS A 154 19.75 -23.81 -13.00
N TRP A 155 19.94 -23.74 -14.32
CA TRP A 155 21.24 -23.94 -14.95
C TRP A 155 22.30 -22.92 -14.48
N MET A 156 21.86 -21.66 -14.14
CA MET A 156 22.73 -20.65 -13.53
C MET A 156 23.25 -21.11 -12.17
N LEU A 157 22.37 -21.68 -11.34
CA LEU A 157 22.74 -22.18 -10.01
C LEU A 157 23.57 -23.49 -10.09
N GLU A 158 23.50 -24.21 -11.20
CA GLU A 158 24.33 -25.37 -11.48
C GLU A 158 25.72 -24.95 -11.98
N LYS A 159 25.79 -23.97 -12.87
CA LYS A 159 27.03 -23.43 -13.42
C LYS A 159 27.82 -22.61 -12.39
N TYR A 160 27.10 -21.85 -11.55
CA TYR A 160 27.67 -20.97 -10.53
C TYR A 160 27.12 -21.34 -9.14
N PRO A 161 27.61 -22.41 -8.51
CA PRO A 161 27.08 -22.92 -7.23
C PRO A 161 27.15 -21.92 -6.07
N HIS A 162 28.09 -20.96 -6.12
CA HIS A 162 28.24 -19.90 -5.12
C HIS A 162 27.07 -18.90 -5.11
N LEU A 163 26.21 -18.91 -6.14
CA LEU A 163 25.00 -18.08 -6.17
C LEU A 163 23.90 -18.60 -5.24
N ARG A 164 23.93 -19.88 -4.87
CA ARG A 164 22.87 -20.49 -4.04
C ARG A 164 22.85 -19.89 -2.66
N LYS A 165 21.71 -19.35 -2.24
CA LYS A 165 21.42 -19.07 -0.83
C LYS A 165 20.97 -20.33 -0.12
N LYS A 166 21.23 -20.42 1.18
CA LYS A 166 20.78 -21.52 2.03
C LYS A 166 19.31 -21.39 2.41
N ARG A 167 18.81 -20.16 2.38
CA ARG A 167 17.44 -19.85 2.73
C ARG A 167 16.53 -19.97 1.52
N GLU A 168 15.38 -20.60 1.71
CA GLU A 168 14.27 -20.54 0.78
C GLU A 168 13.56 -19.19 0.87
N GLY A 169 13.17 -18.62 -0.25
CA GLY A 169 12.45 -17.36 -0.39
C GLY A 169 12.28 -16.99 -1.85
N PHE A 170 11.67 -15.83 -2.13
CA PHE A 170 11.52 -15.41 -3.52
C PHE A 170 12.88 -15.09 -4.18
N LEU A 171 13.82 -14.48 -3.47
CA LEU A 171 15.15 -14.17 -3.99
C LEU A 171 16.19 -15.09 -3.33
N ASP A 172 16.19 -16.34 -3.73
CA ASP A 172 16.97 -17.43 -3.14
C ASP A 172 18.38 -17.61 -3.75
N TYR A 173 18.90 -16.56 -4.39
CA TYR A 173 20.25 -16.51 -4.98
C TYR A 173 21.00 -15.24 -4.56
N CYS A 174 22.32 -15.25 -4.70
CA CYS A 174 23.16 -14.11 -4.33
C CYS A 174 22.92 -12.92 -5.26
N LEU A 175 22.31 -11.87 -4.73
CA LEU A 175 22.01 -10.64 -5.48
C LEU A 175 23.27 -9.77 -5.71
N HIS A 176 24.31 -9.94 -4.88
CA HIS A 176 25.59 -9.20 -4.98
C HIS A 176 26.48 -9.67 -6.13
N ALA A 177 26.35 -10.95 -6.51
CA ALA A 177 27.22 -11.55 -7.50
C ALA A 177 27.05 -10.91 -8.89
N PRO A 178 28.14 -10.68 -9.64
CA PRO A 178 28.06 -10.08 -10.98
C PRO A 178 27.22 -10.91 -11.95
N GLU A 179 27.32 -12.23 -11.87
CA GLU A 179 26.65 -13.17 -12.80
C GLU A 179 25.11 -13.07 -12.68
N SER A 180 24.60 -12.92 -11.45
CA SER A 180 23.15 -12.73 -11.24
C SER A 180 22.67 -11.39 -11.78
N LYS A 181 23.43 -10.31 -11.57
CA LYS A 181 23.12 -8.99 -12.10
C LYS A 181 23.15 -8.96 -13.63
N GLU A 182 24.17 -9.56 -14.23
CA GLU A 182 24.33 -9.64 -15.69
C GLU A 182 23.16 -10.39 -16.34
N LEU A 183 22.73 -11.53 -15.78
CA LEU A 183 21.58 -12.27 -16.28
C LEU A 183 20.32 -11.40 -16.27
N LEU A 184 20.03 -10.71 -15.16
CA LEU A 184 18.83 -9.87 -15.03
C LEU A 184 18.87 -8.67 -15.97
N LEU A 185 20.02 -8.02 -16.15
CA LEU A 185 20.17 -6.95 -17.11
C LEU A 185 20.00 -7.43 -18.55
N ARG A 186 20.52 -8.62 -18.89
CA ARG A 186 20.28 -9.27 -20.18
C ARG A 186 18.81 -9.60 -20.40
N TYR A 187 18.13 -10.10 -19.36
CA TYR A 187 16.69 -10.36 -19.39
C TYR A 187 15.90 -9.10 -19.75
N ILE A 188 16.13 -8.00 -19.05
CA ILE A 188 15.48 -6.69 -19.30
C ILE A 188 15.73 -6.23 -20.73
N LYS A 189 16.97 -6.29 -21.23
CA LYS A 189 17.34 -5.89 -22.59
C LYS A 189 16.64 -6.69 -23.67
N ILE A 190 16.17 -7.91 -23.38
CA ILE A 190 15.43 -8.76 -24.30
C ILE A 190 13.93 -8.51 -24.25
N ILE A 191 13.34 -8.42 -23.06
CA ILE A 191 11.87 -8.34 -22.92
C ILE A 191 11.31 -6.95 -23.13
N ILE A 192 12.02 -5.88 -22.75
CA ILE A 192 11.46 -4.53 -22.79
C ILE A 192 11.30 -3.96 -24.20
N PRO A 193 12.26 -4.08 -25.13
CA PRO A 193 12.14 -3.49 -26.47
C PRO A 193 10.87 -3.87 -27.23
N PRO A 194 10.44 -5.15 -27.31
CA PRO A 194 9.23 -5.52 -28.04
C PRO A 194 7.93 -5.08 -27.35
N LEU A 195 7.95 -4.79 -26.04
CA LEU A 195 6.76 -4.50 -25.25
C LEU A 195 6.54 -3.01 -25.00
N LYS A 196 7.63 -2.20 -24.98
CA LYS A 196 7.65 -0.84 -24.43
C LYS A 196 6.61 0.12 -25.01
N ASP A 197 6.27 -0.01 -26.28
CA ASP A 197 5.35 0.91 -26.97
C ASP A 197 3.90 0.39 -26.98
N HIS A 198 3.63 -0.77 -26.36
CA HIS A 198 2.30 -1.33 -26.36
C HIS A 198 1.37 -0.56 -25.40
N PRO A 199 0.23 0.00 -25.85
CA PRO A 199 -0.60 0.89 -25.04
C PRO A 199 -1.27 0.21 -23.84
N SER A 200 -1.51 -1.10 -23.91
CA SER A 200 -2.06 -1.85 -22.78
C SER A 200 -1.03 -2.20 -21.71
N LEU A 201 0.27 -2.08 -21.98
CA LEU A 201 1.29 -2.22 -20.97
C LEU A 201 1.25 -1.01 -20.03
N HIS A 202 0.63 -1.20 -18.86
CA HIS A 202 0.42 -0.14 -17.87
C HIS A 202 1.73 0.24 -17.16
N SER A 203 2.42 -0.74 -16.63
CA SER A 203 3.63 -0.57 -15.81
C SER A 203 4.36 -1.90 -15.63
N ILE A 204 5.61 -1.82 -15.19
CA ILE A 204 6.42 -2.98 -14.79
C ILE A 204 6.47 -3.07 -13.28
N CYS A 205 6.17 -4.24 -12.73
CA CYS A 205 6.46 -4.61 -11.36
C CYS A 205 7.82 -5.32 -11.32
N LEU A 206 8.78 -4.77 -10.58
CA LEU A 206 10.17 -5.27 -10.58
C LEU A 206 10.32 -6.56 -9.79
N THR A 207 9.60 -6.70 -8.67
CA THR A 207 9.74 -7.84 -7.75
C THR A 207 8.43 -8.16 -7.05
N ASN A 208 8.23 -9.44 -6.75
CA ASN A 208 7.17 -9.93 -5.89
C ASN A 208 7.63 -9.96 -4.44
N GLU A 209 6.88 -9.31 -3.55
CA GLU A 209 7.08 -9.35 -2.09
C GLU A 209 8.57 -9.30 -1.68
N PRO A 210 9.31 -8.29 -2.15
CA PRO A 210 10.75 -8.26 -1.99
C PRO A 210 11.15 -8.20 -0.51
N VAL A 211 12.02 -9.10 -0.11
CA VAL A 211 12.78 -9.06 1.14
C VAL A 211 14.21 -9.48 0.85
N ASN A 212 15.15 -8.85 1.52
CA ASN A 212 16.54 -9.25 1.48
C ASN A 212 17.06 -9.50 2.89
N VAL A 213 17.62 -10.68 3.08
CA VAL A 213 18.40 -11.00 4.26
C VAL A 213 19.74 -11.48 3.77
N GLU A 214 20.77 -10.80 4.21
CA GLU A 214 22.13 -11.09 3.75
C GLU A 214 22.61 -12.42 4.32
N GLU A 215 23.11 -13.26 3.40
CA GLU A 215 23.95 -14.40 3.78
C GLU A 215 25.40 -14.03 3.49
N PRO A 216 26.33 -14.23 4.45
CA PRO A 216 27.72 -13.89 4.25
C PRO A 216 28.31 -14.60 3.03
N CYS A 217 28.65 -13.83 2.01
CA CYS A 217 29.44 -14.23 0.86
C CYS A 217 30.49 -13.16 0.60
N GLU A 218 31.50 -13.46 -0.22
CA GLU A 218 32.61 -12.52 -0.49
C GLU A 218 32.13 -11.19 -1.08
N TYR A 219 31.12 -11.21 -1.95
CA TYR A 219 30.56 -10.02 -2.58
C TYR A 219 29.76 -9.16 -1.59
N ALA A 220 28.91 -9.77 -0.78
CA ALA A 220 28.13 -9.07 0.24
C ALA A 220 29.07 -8.45 1.31
N LEU A 221 30.07 -9.21 1.74
CA LEU A 221 31.07 -8.74 2.72
C LEU A 221 31.87 -7.55 2.17
N ARG A 222 32.29 -7.60 0.92
CA ARG A 222 32.97 -6.48 0.25
C ARG A 222 32.09 -5.25 0.19
N ASP A 223 30.83 -5.39 -0.24
CA ASP A 223 29.88 -4.28 -0.36
C ASP A 223 29.57 -3.68 1.02
N TRP A 224 29.52 -4.50 2.08
CA TRP A 224 29.38 -4.08 3.47
C TRP A 224 30.57 -3.20 3.93
N HIS A 225 31.78 -3.65 3.72
CA HIS A 225 32.98 -2.89 4.11
C HIS A 225 33.09 -1.56 3.36
N ILE A 226 32.76 -1.54 2.06
CA ILE A 226 32.71 -0.31 1.27
C ILE A 226 31.67 0.66 1.85
N TRP A 227 30.48 0.17 2.18
CA TRP A 227 29.41 0.99 2.76
C TRP A 227 29.81 1.56 4.12
N LEU A 228 30.41 0.77 5.01
CA LEU A 228 30.92 1.25 6.30
C LEU A 228 31.94 2.36 6.13
N ALA A 229 32.90 2.19 5.22
CA ALA A 229 33.91 3.20 4.93
C ALA A 229 33.27 4.50 4.38
N GLN A 230 32.28 4.41 3.52
CA GLN A 230 31.55 5.57 3.01
C GLN A 230 30.75 6.29 4.11
N LYS A 231 30.10 5.54 5.00
CA LYS A 231 29.26 6.10 6.06
C LYS A 231 30.06 6.75 7.19
N HIS A 232 31.16 6.15 7.57
CA HIS A 232 31.94 6.60 8.74
C HIS A 232 33.19 7.40 8.38
N GLY A 233 33.70 7.26 7.15
CA GLY A 233 34.92 7.91 6.66
C GLY A 233 36.18 7.20 7.11
N ASP A 234 36.35 6.97 8.41
CA ASP A 234 37.51 6.28 8.99
C ASP A 234 37.10 5.37 10.16
N ILE A 235 37.96 4.39 10.46
CA ILE A 235 37.67 3.36 11.47
C ILE A 235 37.60 3.95 12.89
N SER A 236 38.32 5.02 13.17
CA SER A 236 38.32 5.66 14.49
C SER A 236 36.97 6.35 14.76
N THR A 237 36.37 6.91 13.74
CA THR A 237 35.01 7.49 13.79
C THR A 237 33.96 6.41 14.00
N LEU A 238 34.03 5.27 13.31
CA LEU A 238 33.15 4.12 13.56
C LEU A 238 33.30 3.65 15.01
N ASN A 239 34.55 3.39 15.46
CA ASN A 239 34.80 2.90 16.82
C ASN A 239 34.22 3.83 17.89
N ARG A 240 34.35 5.16 17.70
CA ARG A 240 33.78 6.15 18.64
C ARG A 240 32.24 6.09 18.66
N ARG A 241 31.60 5.91 17.49
CA ARG A 241 30.13 5.81 17.39
C ARG A 241 29.61 4.51 17.99
N TRP A 242 30.30 3.40 17.73
CA TRP A 242 29.88 2.08 18.17
C TRP A 242 30.35 1.69 19.58
N GLY A 243 31.32 2.43 20.12
CA GLY A 243 32.00 2.03 21.36
C GLY A 243 32.86 0.79 21.17
N SER A 244 33.46 0.59 19.99
CA SER A 244 34.25 -0.58 19.59
C SER A 244 35.72 -0.23 19.40
N ASN A 245 36.55 -1.19 19.00
CA ASN A 245 37.99 -1.05 18.85
C ASN A 245 38.58 -1.83 17.66
N TYR A 246 37.87 -1.92 16.54
CA TYR A 246 38.34 -2.55 15.32
C TYR A 246 39.55 -1.81 14.77
N SER A 247 40.49 -2.55 14.16
CA SER A 247 41.70 -1.97 13.54
C SER A 247 41.42 -1.50 12.11
N SER A 248 40.48 -2.12 11.43
CA SER A 248 40.08 -1.74 10.07
C SER A 248 38.61 -2.15 9.79
N PHE A 249 38.03 -1.66 8.70
CA PHE A 249 36.68 -2.05 8.28
C PHE A 249 36.60 -3.52 7.88
N GLU A 250 37.67 -4.10 7.34
CA GLU A 250 37.76 -5.49 6.91
C GLU A 250 37.64 -6.50 8.05
N GLU A 251 37.89 -6.09 9.30
CA GLU A 251 37.69 -6.93 10.49
C GLU A 251 36.23 -7.03 10.92
N ILE A 252 35.37 -6.16 10.41
CA ILE A 252 33.95 -6.10 10.82
C ILE A 252 33.14 -7.17 10.09
N PRO A 253 32.59 -8.14 10.82
CA PRO A 253 31.78 -9.19 10.17
C PRO A 253 30.48 -8.62 9.59
N LEU A 254 30.04 -9.18 8.48
CA LEU A 254 28.67 -8.96 8.02
C LEU A 254 27.71 -9.68 8.99
N PRO A 255 26.74 -8.98 9.59
CA PRO A 255 25.75 -9.62 10.45
C PRO A 255 24.99 -10.74 9.75
N ASN A 256 24.70 -11.80 10.47
CA ASN A 256 23.86 -12.89 10.01
C ASN A 256 22.57 -12.92 10.84
N PRO A 257 21.44 -12.40 10.33
CA PRO A 257 20.16 -12.36 11.05
C PRO A 257 19.60 -13.72 11.47
N PHE A 258 20.13 -14.81 10.90
CA PHE A 258 19.73 -16.17 11.30
C PHE A 258 20.59 -16.75 12.42
N SER A 259 21.63 -16.07 12.81
CA SER A 259 22.45 -16.48 13.94
C SER A 259 21.72 -16.19 15.26
N SER A 260 21.77 -17.16 16.19
CA SER A 260 21.31 -16.93 17.56
C SER A 260 22.12 -15.85 18.31
N LEU A 261 23.25 -15.41 17.72
CA LEU A 261 24.11 -14.34 18.24
C LEU A 261 23.78 -12.98 17.64
N TYR A 262 22.86 -12.92 16.66
CA TYR A 262 22.43 -11.65 16.07
C TYR A 262 21.56 -10.89 17.03
N ASP A 263 21.92 -9.65 17.29
CA ASP A 263 21.13 -8.69 18.03
C ASP A 263 21.02 -7.41 17.21
N ILE A 264 19.81 -7.10 16.77
CA ILE A 264 19.51 -5.89 15.99
C ILE A 264 19.69 -4.63 16.84
N GLN A 265 19.43 -4.70 18.16
CA GLN A 265 19.55 -3.59 19.09
C GLN A 265 21.01 -3.33 19.51
N THR A 266 21.86 -3.18 18.52
CA THR A 266 23.27 -2.83 18.65
C THR A 266 23.65 -1.78 17.61
N PRO A 267 24.72 -0.98 17.80
CA PRO A 267 25.22 -0.10 16.75
C PRO A 267 25.56 -0.82 15.44
N LEU A 268 26.10 -2.04 15.51
CA LEU A 268 26.33 -2.91 14.36
C LEU A 268 25.01 -3.31 13.68
N GLY A 269 23.99 -3.69 14.45
CA GLY A 269 22.66 -4.04 13.93
C GLY A 269 21.96 -2.84 13.29
N MET A 270 22.08 -1.66 13.88
CA MET A 270 21.54 -0.43 13.29
C MET A 270 22.17 -0.13 11.92
N ASP A 271 23.49 -0.19 11.81
CA ASP A 271 24.17 0.05 10.53
C ASP A 271 23.88 -1.07 9.52
N TYR A 272 23.71 -2.31 9.97
CA TYR A 272 23.27 -3.39 9.08
C TYR A 272 21.89 -3.14 8.49
N VAL A 273 20.94 -2.69 9.28
CA VAL A 273 19.59 -2.31 8.79
C VAL A 273 19.71 -1.26 7.70
N LEU A 274 20.47 -0.19 7.93
CA LEU A 274 20.62 0.89 6.96
C LEU A 274 21.35 0.41 5.69
N PHE A 275 22.41 -0.39 5.84
CA PHE A 275 23.12 -1.01 4.72
C PHE A 275 22.20 -1.85 3.86
N ASN A 276 21.46 -2.77 4.49
CA ASN A 276 20.57 -3.68 3.77
C ASN A 276 19.47 -2.91 3.01
N GLN A 277 18.87 -1.91 3.63
CA GLN A 277 17.86 -1.06 2.98
C GLN A 277 18.43 -0.29 1.79
N GLU A 278 19.59 0.36 1.95
CA GLU A 278 20.23 1.16 0.89
C GLU A 278 20.73 0.29 -0.25
N TRP A 279 21.36 -0.83 0.07
CA TRP A 279 21.88 -1.74 -0.93
C TRP A 279 20.75 -2.39 -1.74
N PHE A 280 19.72 -2.88 -1.06
CA PHE A 280 18.59 -3.54 -1.72
C PHE A 280 17.76 -2.59 -2.61
N ALA A 281 17.58 -1.35 -2.15
CA ALA A 281 16.98 -0.31 -2.99
C ALA A 281 17.88 0.04 -4.19
N GLY A 282 19.20 0.07 -4.02
CA GLY A 282 20.18 0.24 -5.10
C GLY A 282 20.12 -0.87 -6.14
N TRP A 283 19.91 -2.12 -5.70
CA TRP A 283 19.71 -3.26 -6.60
C TRP A 283 18.41 -3.11 -7.41
N HIS A 284 17.30 -2.70 -6.80
CA HIS A 284 16.06 -2.41 -7.53
C HIS A 284 16.23 -1.23 -8.50
N LYS A 285 16.95 -0.20 -8.06
CA LYS A 285 17.27 0.94 -8.92
C LYS A 285 18.05 0.52 -10.17
N MET A 286 18.99 -0.41 -10.05
CA MET A 286 19.73 -0.97 -11.21
C MET A 286 18.75 -1.59 -12.23
N LEU A 287 17.73 -2.34 -11.79
CA LEU A 287 16.71 -2.90 -12.69
C LEU A 287 15.85 -1.81 -13.31
N ALA A 288 15.44 -0.83 -12.52
CA ALA A 288 14.65 0.31 -12.98
C ALA A 288 15.41 1.14 -14.02
N ASP A 289 16.68 1.47 -13.76
CA ASP A 289 17.54 2.22 -14.67
C ASP A 289 17.71 1.48 -16.01
N ALA A 290 17.91 0.16 -16.00
CA ALA A 290 18.04 -0.64 -17.21
C ALA A 290 16.73 -0.65 -18.05
N ILE A 291 15.57 -0.57 -17.42
CA ILE A 291 14.30 -0.42 -18.12
C ILE A 291 14.19 0.99 -18.70
N HIS A 292 14.53 2.03 -17.93
CA HIS A 292 14.42 3.43 -18.36
C HIS A 292 15.45 3.83 -19.42
N GLU A 293 16.60 3.17 -19.50
CA GLU A 293 17.52 3.32 -20.63
C GLU A 293 16.86 2.95 -21.98
N ILE A 294 15.91 2.00 -21.96
CA ILE A 294 15.20 1.50 -23.14
C ILE A 294 13.85 2.20 -23.34
N ALA A 295 13.16 2.47 -22.26
CA ALA A 295 11.79 2.98 -22.21
C ALA A 295 11.65 4.03 -21.06
N PRO A 296 12.10 5.28 -21.29
CA PRO A 296 12.16 6.31 -20.23
C PRO A 296 10.81 6.62 -19.58
N ASP A 297 9.73 6.49 -20.34
CA ASP A 297 8.36 6.82 -19.90
C ASP A 297 7.57 5.60 -19.36
N LEU A 298 8.19 4.42 -19.29
CA LEU A 298 7.53 3.22 -18.80
C LEU A 298 7.57 3.18 -17.27
N PRO A 299 6.42 3.33 -16.57
CA PRO A 299 6.44 3.38 -15.11
C PRO A 299 6.87 2.03 -14.49
N VAL A 300 7.68 2.10 -13.46
CA VAL A 300 8.12 0.94 -12.68
C VAL A 300 7.72 1.08 -11.22
N HIS A 301 7.56 -0.06 -10.54
CA HIS A 301 7.38 -0.18 -9.10
C HIS A 301 7.85 -1.54 -8.59
N ALA A 302 7.99 -1.69 -7.26
CA ALA A 302 8.14 -2.98 -6.59
C ALA A 302 6.89 -3.27 -5.75
N LYS A 303 6.55 -4.54 -5.57
CA LYS A 303 5.40 -5.00 -4.78
C LYS A 303 5.83 -5.20 -3.32
N ALA A 304 6.11 -4.11 -2.60
CA ALA A 304 6.55 -4.16 -1.21
C ALA A 304 5.39 -4.50 -0.28
N MET A 305 5.55 -5.51 0.57
CA MET A 305 4.57 -5.83 1.61
C MET A 305 4.45 -4.67 2.60
N THR A 306 3.22 -4.21 2.89
CA THR A 306 3.01 -3.01 3.72
C THR A 306 3.54 -3.15 5.13
N TRP A 307 3.58 -4.35 5.69
CA TRP A 307 4.16 -4.61 7.00
C TRP A 307 5.70 -4.43 7.04
N THR A 308 6.41 -4.61 5.92
CA THR A 308 7.84 -4.28 5.86
C THR A 308 8.09 -2.77 5.82
N LEU A 309 7.15 -1.98 5.30
CA LEU A 309 7.26 -0.52 5.25
C LEU A 309 7.08 0.12 6.63
N THR A 310 6.19 -0.41 7.46
CA THR A 310 5.77 0.20 8.73
C THR A 310 6.11 -0.60 9.98
N GLY A 311 6.32 -1.91 9.86
CA GLY A 311 6.62 -2.82 10.96
C GLY A 311 7.96 -2.54 11.63
N THR A 312 8.08 -3.00 12.86
CA THR A 312 9.31 -2.92 13.67
C THR A 312 10.05 -4.25 13.77
N GLY A 313 9.33 -5.37 13.64
CA GLY A 313 9.92 -6.71 13.67
C GLY A 313 10.61 -7.11 12.37
N GLU A 314 10.40 -6.36 11.29
CA GLU A 314 10.85 -6.67 9.93
C GLU A 314 11.73 -5.57 9.34
N VAL A 315 12.26 -4.68 10.17
CA VAL A 315 13.04 -3.52 9.72
C VAL A 315 14.37 -3.90 9.06
N ASP A 316 14.88 -5.09 9.35
CA ASP A 316 16.14 -5.65 8.80
C ASP A 316 15.94 -6.45 7.49
N LEU A 317 14.72 -6.49 6.94
CA LEU A 317 14.42 -7.18 5.68
C LEU A 317 14.75 -6.36 4.41
N GLY A 318 15.46 -5.25 4.54
CA GLY A 318 15.97 -4.48 3.42
C GLY A 318 14.95 -3.58 2.71
N VAL A 319 13.74 -3.41 3.23
CA VAL A 319 12.70 -2.58 2.61
C VAL A 319 12.49 -1.29 3.38
N ASP A 320 12.59 -0.16 2.66
CA ASP A 320 12.33 1.17 3.19
C ASP A 320 11.43 1.96 2.24
N ALA A 321 10.38 2.59 2.76
CA ALA A 321 9.36 3.26 1.96
C ALA A 321 9.93 4.39 1.10
N GLU A 322 10.86 5.18 1.65
CA GLU A 322 11.45 6.31 0.94
C GLU A 322 12.40 5.85 -0.17
N LEU A 323 13.26 4.89 0.15
CA LEU A 323 14.22 4.36 -0.82
C LEU A 323 13.53 3.63 -1.97
N PHE A 324 12.47 2.85 -1.68
CA PHE A 324 11.69 2.16 -2.72
C PHE A 324 10.88 3.14 -3.58
N SER A 325 10.40 4.23 -3.03
CA SER A 325 9.75 5.30 -3.80
C SER A 325 10.76 6.07 -4.67
N SER A 326 12.04 6.12 -4.32
CA SER A 326 13.05 6.91 -5.02
C SER A 326 13.25 6.48 -6.48
N PHE A 327 13.28 5.18 -6.76
CA PHE A 327 13.44 4.62 -8.10
C PHE A 327 12.12 4.40 -8.84
N SER A 328 10.98 4.52 -8.14
CA SER A 328 9.66 4.19 -8.67
C SER A 328 8.91 5.42 -9.19
N GLN A 329 8.08 5.25 -10.23
CA GLN A 329 7.09 6.23 -10.69
C GLN A 329 5.69 5.94 -10.12
N ILE A 330 5.53 4.79 -9.48
CA ILE A 330 4.32 4.32 -8.81
C ILE A 330 4.73 3.81 -7.43
N ASN A 331 4.01 4.16 -6.37
CA ASN A 331 4.18 3.55 -5.06
C ASN A 331 3.53 2.16 -5.07
N GLY A 332 4.32 1.14 -5.35
CA GLY A 332 3.85 -0.25 -5.38
C GLY A 332 3.77 -0.85 -3.98
N ASN A 333 2.75 -1.66 -3.74
CA ASN A 333 2.68 -2.45 -2.52
C ASN A 333 1.84 -3.72 -2.68
N ASP A 334 1.93 -4.54 -1.65
CA ASP A 334 1.06 -5.64 -1.27
C ASP A 334 0.50 -5.33 0.11
N SER A 335 -0.82 -5.30 0.25
CA SER A 335 -1.43 -4.97 1.53
C SER A 335 -2.62 -5.84 1.87
N VAL A 336 -2.88 -5.96 3.17
CA VAL A 336 -3.98 -6.77 3.72
C VAL A 336 -5.05 -5.87 4.34
N ASN A 337 -6.32 -6.21 4.06
CA ASN A 337 -7.49 -5.59 4.68
C ASN A 337 -8.57 -6.65 4.88
N PHE A 338 -8.53 -7.36 5.99
CA PHE A 338 -9.41 -8.49 6.23
C PHE A 338 -10.67 -8.10 7.00
N TYR A 339 -11.77 -8.76 6.65
CA TYR A 339 -13.03 -8.66 7.37
C TYR A 339 -12.93 -9.32 8.75
N SER A 340 -13.39 -8.62 9.79
CA SER A 340 -13.27 -9.08 11.18
C SER A 340 -14.25 -10.18 11.58
N HIS A 341 -15.26 -10.45 10.78
CA HIS A 341 -16.38 -11.37 11.13
C HIS A 341 -17.09 -11.02 12.44
N GLY A 342 -17.15 -9.73 12.78
CA GLY A 342 -17.76 -9.26 14.01
C GLY A 342 -16.89 -9.40 15.26
N VAL A 343 -15.62 -9.77 15.10
CA VAL A 343 -14.67 -9.85 16.21
C VAL A 343 -14.00 -8.50 16.42
N GLY A 344 -13.94 -8.06 17.68
CA GLY A 344 -13.33 -6.77 18.04
C GLY A 344 -14.25 -5.57 17.79
N GLU A 345 -13.70 -4.38 17.91
CA GLU A 345 -14.43 -3.12 17.78
C GLU A 345 -14.73 -2.76 16.34
N PHE A 346 -13.81 -3.04 15.42
CA PHE A 346 -13.90 -2.67 14.02
C PHE A 346 -14.29 -3.83 13.11
N ALA A 347 -15.05 -3.52 12.08
CA ALA A 347 -15.56 -4.50 11.12
C ALA A 347 -14.49 -4.99 10.12
N GLN A 348 -13.35 -4.31 10.04
CA GLN A 348 -12.22 -4.70 9.20
C GLN A 348 -10.89 -4.15 9.73
N GLY A 349 -9.78 -4.77 9.33
CA GLY A 349 -8.43 -4.34 9.66
C GLY A 349 -7.89 -3.32 8.65
N TRP A 350 -8.30 -2.07 8.75
CA TRP A 350 -8.00 -1.01 7.78
C TRP A 350 -6.64 -0.31 7.98
N ILE A 351 -6.06 -0.35 9.19
CA ILE A 351 -4.79 0.33 9.50
C ILE A 351 -3.65 -0.21 8.62
N GLY A 352 -3.63 -1.53 8.43
CA GLY A 352 -2.58 -2.23 7.69
C GLY A 352 -2.39 -1.81 6.24
N ASN A 353 -3.35 -1.07 5.65
CA ASN A 353 -3.16 -0.46 4.34
C ASN A 353 -3.24 1.06 4.33
N LEU A 354 -4.07 1.72 5.12
CA LEU A 354 -4.20 3.17 5.04
C LEU A 354 -2.99 3.91 5.62
N LEU A 355 -2.40 3.43 6.71
CA LEU A 355 -1.18 4.01 7.30
C LEU A 355 0.01 3.94 6.31
N PRO A 356 0.34 2.76 5.71
CA PRO A 356 1.38 2.68 4.69
C PRO A 356 1.10 3.54 3.46
N TYR A 357 -0.17 3.72 3.08
CA TYR A 357 -0.53 4.59 1.94
C TYR A 357 -0.24 6.05 2.24
N ASP A 358 -0.60 6.56 3.42
CA ASP A 358 -0.24 7.91 3.82
C ASP A 358 1.28 8.09 3.96
N LEU A 359 2.02 7.06 4.40
CA LEU A 359 3.48 7.06 4.41
C LEU A 359 4.04 7.15 2.97
N GLN A 360 3.66 6.24 2.08
CA GLN A 360 4.12 6.23 0.69
C GLN A 360 3.82 7.56 -0.02
N ARG A 361 2.62 8.12 0.19
CA ARG A 361 2.23 9.42 -0.36
C ARG A 361 3.04 10.59 0.23
N SER A 362 3.50 10.47 1.45
CA SER A 362 4.31 11.50 2.12
C SER A 362 5.75 11.52 1.65
N VAL A 363 6.32 10.35 1.34
CA VAL A 363 7.69 10.27 0.80
C VAL A 363 7.75 10.64 -0.68
N LYS A 364 6.71 10.29 -1.46
CA LYS A 364 6.58 10.71 -2.86
C LYS A 364 5.10 10.74 -3.27
N ASP A 365 4.63 11.93 -3.68
CA ASP A 365 3.22 12.16 -4.03
C ASP A 365 2.89 11.67 -5.45
N ILE A 366 2.94 10.34 -5.64
CA ILE A 366 2.67 9.61 -6.88
C ILE A 366 1.57 8.58 -6.66
N PRO A 367 0.97 7.97 -7.73
CA PRO A 367 -0.10 6.99 -7.57
C PRO A 367 0.34 5.79 -6.73
N ILE A 368 -0.57 5.27 -5.91
CA ILE A 368 -0.38 3.97 -5.27
C ILE A 368 -0.96 2.89 -6.18
N PHE A 369 -0.19 1.82 -6.38
CA PHE A 369 -0.64 0.58 -6.98
C PHE A 369 -0.48 -0.57 -5.97
N ASN A 370 -1.59 -0.96 -5.34
CA ASN A 370 -1.64 -2.19 -4.59
C ASN A 370 -1.77 -3.36 -5.57
N SER A 371 -0.65 -3.91 -5.97
CA SER A 371 -0.56 -4.93 -7.02
C SER A 371 -0.72 -6.36 -6.51
N GLU A 372 -0.96 -6.52 -5.20
CA GLU A 372 -1.47 -7.75 -4.58
C GLU A 372 -2.35 -7.39 -3.38
N ASN A 373 -3.62 -7.11 -3.66
CA ASN A 373 -4.55 -6.62 -2.65
C ASN A 373 -5.27 -7.78 -1.97
N HIS A 374 -4.86 -8.11 -0.76
CA HIS A 374 -5.47 -9.16 0.05
C HIS A 374 -6.69 -8.62 0.83
N ILE A 375 -7.84 -8.55 0.16
CA ILE A 375 -9.12 -8.16 0.79
C ILE A 375 -9.80 -9.38 1.41
N ILE A 376 -9.50 -10.56 0.92
CA ILE A 376 -10.02 -11.85 1.40
C ILE A 376 -8.80 -12.68 1.81
N PRO A 377 -8.76 -13.20 3.05
CA PRO A 377 -7.67 -14.08 3.46
C PRO A 377 -7.55 -15.30 2.58
N ASP A 378 -6.36 -15.78 2.40
CA ASP A 378 -6.11 -17.05 1.77
C ASP A 378 -6.87 -18.17 2.48
N ARG A 379 -7.45 -19.08 1.71
CA ARG A 379 -8.24 -20.22 2.22
C ARG A 379 -9.42 -19.82 3.12
N GLU A 380 -9.97 -18.58 2.97
CA GLU A 380 -11.13 -18.13 3.74
C GLU A 380 -12.39 -18.94 3.38
N ALA A 381 -12.90 -19.66 4.35
CA ALA A 381 -14.09 -20.49 4.19
C ALA A 381 -15.39 -19.78 4.63
N ARG A 382 -15.27 -18.68 5.39
CA ARG A 382 -16.42 -17.94 5.93
C ARG A 382 -17.01 -16.97 4.91
N TYR A 383 -18.24 -16.56 5.15
CA TYR A 383 -18.88 -15.54 4.32
C TYR A 383 -18.18 -14.19 4.45
N ILE A 384 -17.91 -13.56 3.31
CA ILE A 384 -17.41 -12.19 3.22
C ILE A 384 -18.54 -11.32 2.67
N PRO A 385 -19.01 -10.29 3.38
CA PRO A 385 -20.05 -9.41 2.88
C PRO A 385 -19.51 -8.49 1.76
N PRO A 386 -20.30 -8.21 0.71
CA PRO A 386 -19.91 -7.29 -0.36
C PRO A 386 -19.64 -5.86 0.14
N ALA A 387 -20.21 -5.46 1.28
CA ALA A 387 -19.93 -4.19 1.93
C ALA A 387 -18.47 -4.06 2.35
N HIS A 388 -17.83 -5.17 2.77
CA HIS A 388 -16.40 -5.18 3.08
C HIS A 388 -15.54 -4.85 1.85
N ILE A 389 -15.84 -5.49 0.72
CA ILE A 389 -15.14 -5.23 -0.55
C ILE A 389 -15.30 -3.77 -0.98
N ARG A 390 -16.52 -3.23 -0.89
CA ARG A 390 -16.82 -1.83 -1.22
C ARG A 390 -16.07 -0.86 -0.32
N CYS A 391 -16.10 -1.09 1.00
CA CYS A 391 -15.42 -0.23 1.97
C CYS A 391 -13.90 -0.25 1.76
N ALA A 392 -13.31 -1.43 1.64
CA ALA A 392 -11.87 -1.59 1.44
C ALA A 392 -11.39 -0.85 0.19
N LEU A 393 -11.94 -1.17 -0.99
CA LEU A 393 -11.51 -0.58 -2.25
C LEU A 393 -11.78 0.93 -2.32
N TRP A 394 -12.92 1.39 -1.78
CA TRP A 394 -13.26 2.80 -1.79
C TRP A 394 -12.32 3.61 -0.89
N GLN A 395 -12.05 3.13 0.33
CA GLN A 395 -11.14 3.82 1.26
C GLN A 395 -9.71 3.81 0.74
N GLN A 396 -9.24 2.70 0.20
CA GLN A 396 -7.93 2.63 -0.45
C GLN A 396 -7.81 3.70 -1.55
N ALA A 397 -8.83 3.85 -2.41
CA ALA A 397 -8.83 4.86 -3.46
C ALA A 397 -8.78 6.28 -2.89
N VAL A 398 -9.59 6.58 -1.87
CA VAL A 398 -9.60 7.90 -1.19
C VAL A 398 -8.23 8.24 -0.60
N TYR A 399 -7.48 7.24 -0.11
CA TYR A 399 -6.15 7.40 0.48
C TYR A 399 -5.00 7.36 -0.53
N GLY A 400 -5.29 7.24 -1.84
CA GLY A 400 -4.29 7.41 -2.89
C GLY A 400 -4.08 6.23 -3.83
N GLN A 401 -4.76 5.10 -3.60
CA GLN A 401 -4.71 3.98 -4.53
C GLN A 401 -5.41 4.35 -5.83
N SER A 402 -4.66 4.38 -6.92
CA SER A 402 -5.19 4.65 -8.26
C SER A 402 -5.19 3.42 -9.17
N ALA A 403 -4.50 2.35 -8.74
CA ALA A 403 -4.57 1.03 -9.35
C ALA A 403 -4.54 -0.08 -8.28
N THR A 404 -5.20 -1.20 -8.59
CA THR A 404 -5.12 -2.41 -7.75
C THR A 404 -5.39 -3.68 -8.54
N THR A 405 -4.67 -4.75 -8.20
CA THR A 405 -4.99 -6.12 -8.60
C THR A 405 -5.26 -6.95 -7.35
N ILE A 406 -6.49 -7.41 -7.22
CA ILE A 406 -6.95 -8.15 -6.05
C ILE A 406 -6.43 -9.59 -6.13
N TRP A 407 -5.85 -10.08 -5.09
CA TRP A 407 -5.55 -11.47 -4.87
C TRP A 407 -6.79 -12.16 -4.29
N ILE A 408 -7.47 -13.08 -4.99
CA ILE A 408 -7.06 -13.78 -6.19
C ILE A 408 -8.28 -14.03 -7.11
N TRP A 409 -8.05 -14.07 -8.43
CA TRP A 409 -9.00 -14.58 -9.42
C TRP A 409 -8.67 -16.04 -9.73
N GLY A 410 -8.97 -16.96 -8.81
CA GLY A 410 -8.65 -18.36 -8.94
C GLY A 410 -9.83 -19.17 -9.49
N ARG A 411 -9.59 -19.99 -10.50
CA ARG A 411 -10.60 -20.84 -11.15
C ARG A 411 -10.75 -22.21 -10.52
N THR A 412 -9.76 -22.62 -9.74
CA THR A 412 -9.72 -23.96 -9.14
C THR A 412 -10.22 -23.96 -7.70
N TYR A 413 -10.76 -25.09 -7.26
CA TYR A 413 -11.14 -25.36 -5.87
C TYR A 413 -10.07 -26.21 -5.14
N ASP A 414 -8.87 -26.20 -5.66
CA ASP A 414 -7.78 -26.95 -5.06
C ASP A 414 -7.23 -26.24 -3.83
N LEU A 415 -7.21 -26.93 -2.69
CA LEU A 415 -6.63 -26.41 -1.45
C LEU A 415 -5.12 -26.13 -1.55
N ARG A 416 -4.45 -26.71 -2.54
CA ARG A 416 -3.01 -26.51 -2.75
C ARG A 416 -2.73 -25.20 -3.49
N SER A 417 -3.65 -24.78 -4.36
CA SER A 417 -3.53 -23.56 -5.17
C SER A 417 -4.13 -22.33 -4.52
N ASP A 418 -4.53 -22.42 -3.25
CA ASP A 418 -5.06 -21.31 -2.46
C ASP A 418 -6.33 -20.61 -2.99
N SER A 419 -7.00 -21.21 -3.93
CA SER A 419 -8.23 -20.70 -4.52
C SER A 419 -9.38 -20.48 -3.53
N ALA A 420 -9.19 -20.86 -2.27
CA ALA A 420 -10.13 -20.65 -1.18
C ALA A 420 -10.47 -19.17 -0.97
N GLY A 421 -9.49 -18.28 -1.07
CA GLY A 421 -9.68 -16.84 -1.02
C GLY A 421 -10.26 -16.22 -2.29
N SER A 422 -10.46 -17.02 -3.36
CA SER A 422 -10.82 -16.48 -4.67
C SER A 422 -12.13 -15.70 -4.65
N ILE A 423 -12.05 -14.48 -5.14
CA ILE A 423 -13.20 -13.60 -5.32
C ILE A 423 -14.13 -14.09 -6.44
N MET A 424 -13.61 -14.86 -7.40
CA MET A 424 -14.38 -15.48 -8.48
C MET A 424 -15.51 -16.37 -7.96
N HIS A 425 -15.31 -17.01 -6.82
CA HIS A 425 -16.29 -17.89 -6.19
C HIS A 425 -17.26 -17.15 -5.25
N ARG A 426 -17.28 -15.82 -5.25
CA ARG A 426 -18.07 -14.96 -4.38
C ARG A 426 -18.81 -13.91 -5.23
N PRO A 427 -19.95 -14.29 -5.86
CA PRO A 427 -20.61 -13.47 -6.90
C PRO A 427 -20.89 -12.03 -6.49
N LEU A 428 -21.42 -11.80 -5.27
CA LEU A 428 -21.68 -10.45 -4.77
C LEU A 428 -20.40 -9.66 -4.46
N CYS A 429 -19.31 -10.33 -4.09
CA CYS A 429 -18.01 -9.67 -3.91
C CYS A 429 -17.41 -9.27 -5.26
N ALA A 430 -17.46 -10.14 -6.28
CA ALA A 430 -17.01 -9.82 -7.63
C ALA A 430 -17.81 -8.66 -8.24
N GLU A 431 -19.14 -8.66 -8.03
CA GLU A 431 -19.98 -7.52 -8.41
C GLU A 431 -19.59 -6.23 -7.68
N ALA A 432 -19.28 -6.30 -6.38
CA ALA A 432 -18.88 -5.14 -5.60
C ALA A 432 -17.59 -4.51 -6.14
N VAL A 433 -16.61 -5.31 -6.58
CA VAL A 433 -15.41 -4.80 -7.26
C VAL A 433 -15.76 -3.99 -8.49
N GLY A 434 -16.60 -4.55 -9.37
CA GLY A 434 -17.02 -3.87 -10.59
C GLY A 434 -17.78 -2.57 -10.32
N ILE A 435 -18.69 -2.57 -9.35
CA ILE A 435 -19.47 -1.37 -8.97
C ILE A 435 -18.51 -0.29 -8.45
N VAL A 436 -17.56 -0.63 -7.57
CA VAL A 436 -16.62 0.36 -7.05
C VAL A 436 -15.75 0.92 -8.17
N ASN A 437 -15.26 0.09 -9.09
CA ASN A 437 -14.48 0.60 -10.23
C ASN A 437 -15.29 1.54 -11.12
N TYR A 438 -16.56 1.25 -11.35
CA TYR A 438 -17.44 2.14 -12.09
C TYR A 438 -17.67 3.46 -11.36
N ASP A 439 -17.93 3.44 -10.06
CA ASP A 439 -18.12 4.65 -9.26
C ASP A 439 -16.84 5.48 -9.19
N LEU A 440 -15.69 4.87 -8.99
CA LEU A 440 -14.40 5.56 -8.99
C LEU A 440 -14.13 6.25 -10.34
N ASN A 441 -14.41 5.57 -11.47
CA ASN A 441 -14.21 6.17 -12.79
C ASN A 441 -15.26 7.23 -13.13
N ARG A 442 -16.50 7.06 -12.68
CA ARG A 442 -17.55 8.07 -12.82
C ARG A 442 -17.24 9.33 -12.02
N LEU A 443 -16.74 9.16 -10.80
CA LEU A 443 -16.47 10.21 -9.82
C LEU A 443 -14.98 10.59 -9.73
N SER A 444 -14.18 10.17 -10.70
CA SER A 444 -12.71 10.26 -10.62
C SER A 444 -12.18 11.66 -10.36
N GLU A 445 -12.84 12.69 -10.90
CA GLU A 445 -12.47 14.08 -10.66
C GLU A 445 -12.70 14.49 -9.20
N TYR A 446 -13.79 14.02 -8.56
CA TYR A 446 -14.07 14.26 -7.14
C TYR A 446 -13.12 13.48 -6.22
N VAL A 447 -12.87 12.20 -6.53
CA VAL A 447 -11.95 11.38 -5.73
C VAL A 447 -10.53 11.96 -5.80
N ARG A 448 -10.10 12.43 -6.97
CA ARG A 448 -8.82 13.13 -7.15
C ARG A 448 -8.68 14.37 -6.26
N GLU A 449 -9.75 15.15 -6.08
CA GLU A 449 -9.73 16.30 -5.17
C GLU A 449 -9.47 15.88 -3.72
N ILE A 450 -10.06 14.77 -3.28
CA ILE A 450 -9.78 14.22 -1.94
C ILE A 450 -8.34 13.72 -1.84
N GLN A 451 -7.84 13.00 -2.85
CA GLN A 451 -6.45 12.54 -2.89
C GLN A 451 -5.44 13.69 -2.83
N ARG A 452 -5.80 14.88 -3.28
CA ARG A 452 -4.96 16.09 -3.29
C ARG A 452 -4.95 16.90 -1.99
N ILE A 453 -5.75 16.50 -1.00
CA ILE A 453 -5.73 17.14 0.32
C ILE A 453 -4.31 17.07 0.88
N LYS A 454 -3.73 18.22 1.20
CA LYS A 454 -2.41 18.29 1.81
C LYS A 454 -2.50 18.04 3.31
N PRO A 455 -1.63 17.20 3.88
CA PRO A 455 -1.57 16.98 5.32
C PRO A 455 -1.29 18.28 6.08
N GLN A 456 -1.98 18.45 7.20
CA GLN A 456 -1.72 19.57 8.13
C GLN A 456 -0.92 19.10 9.35
N VAL A 457 -0.85 17.82 9.57
CA VAL A 457 -0.09 17.16 10.63
C VAL A 457 0.78 16.05 10.02
N HIS A 458 1.96 15.85 10.58
CA HIS A 458 2.86 14.77 10.19
C HIS A 458 3.28 13.97 11.42
N ILE A 459 3.47 12.69 11.23
CA ILE A 459 4.00 11.76 12.24
C ILE A 459 5.41 11.36 11.81
N ILE A 460 6.34 11.27 12.75
CA ILE A 460 7.69 10.81 12.43
C ILE A 460 7.70 9.31 12.18
N MET A 461 8.31 8.92 11.05
CA MET A 461 8.67 7.53 10.74
C MET A 461 10.20 7.40 10.86
N SER A 462 10.66 6.64 11.86
CA SER A 462 12.07 6.55 12.21
C SER A 462 12.60 5.12 12.19
N ASN A 463 13.70 4.89 11.46
CA ASN A 463 14.40 3.61 11.48
C ASN A 463 15.12 3.37 12.82
N SER A 464 15.68 4.43 13.43
CA SER A 464 16.27 4.33 14.77
C SER A 464 15.23 3.87 15.79
N ALA A 465 14.01 4.44 15.77
CA ALA A 465 12.94 4.01 16.66
C ALA A 465 12.45 2.58 16.35
N LYS A 466 12.37 2.19 15.09
CA LYS A 466 12.01 0.81 14.71
C LYS A 466 13.00 -0.20 15.27
N VAL A 467 14.30 0.09 15.21
CA VAL A 467 15.37 -0.79 15.71
C VAL A 467 15.38 -0.83 17.24
N TRP A 468 15.43 0.32 17.87
CA TRP A 468 15.70 0.42 19.31
C TRP A 468 14.45 0.41 20.19
N ASP A 469 13.37 1.06 19.76
CA ASP A 469 12.17 1.26 20.56
C ASP A 469 11.04 0.28 20.22
N GLY A 470 11.13 -0.41 19.09
CA GLY A 470 10.31 -1.57 18.72
C GLY A 470 8.81 -1.41 18.95
N GLY A 471 8.23 -2.32 19.75
CA GLY A 471 6.79 -2.37 20.03
C GLY A 471 6.24 -1.14 20.75
N HIS A 472 7.04 -0.46 21.56
CA HIS A 472 6.61 0.80 22.23
C HIS A 472 6.34 1.91 21.21
N TYR A 473 7.19 2.01 20.20
CA TYR A 473 7.04 2.96 19.09
C TYR A 473 5.85 2.60 18.21
N SER A 474 5.77 1.35 17.74
CA SER A 474 4.71 0.93 16.80
C SER A 474 3.31 0.98 17.40
N ASP A 475 3.12 0.56 18.67
CA ASP A 475 1.83 0.63 19.34
C ASP A 475 1.36 2.08 19.50
N CYS A 476 2.27 2.99 19.87
CA CYS A 476 1.95 4.40 19.96
C CYS A 476 1.62 5.01 18.59
N LEU A 477 2.36 4.63 17.55
CA LEU A 477 2.15 5.06 16.17
C LEU A 477 0.75 4.68 15.68
N ASP A 478 0.35 3.41 15.85
CA ASP A 478 -0.96 2.90 15.42
C ASP A 478 -2.11 3.60 16.15
N LYS A 479 -1.97 3.79 17.46
CA LYS A 479 -2.98 4.47 18.28
C LYS A 479 -3.13 5.94 17.91
N LEU A 480 -2.01 6.62 17.67
CA LEU A 480 -2.00 8.02 17.25
C LEU A 480 -2.61 8.19 15.85
N TYR A 481 -2.22 7.32 14.90
CA TYR A 481 -2.76 7.32 13.54
C TYR A 481 -4.29 7.10 13.56
N THR A 482 -4.76 6.14 14.35
CA THR A 482 -6.18 5.86 14.55
C THR A 482 -6.93 7.05 15.11
N ALA A 483 -6.40 7.67 16.15
CA ALA A 483 -7.02 8.85 16.80
C ALA A 483 -7.13 10.05 15.83
N LEU A 484 -6.10 10.29 15.05
CA LEU A 484 -6.10 11.35 14.02
C LEU A 484 -7.10 11.05 12.89
N THR A 485 -7.18 9.80 12.43
CA THR A 485 -8.12 9.35 11.40
C THR A 485 -9.57 9.62 11.81
N PHE A 486 -9.96 9.25 13.04
CA PHE A 486 -11.31 9.50 13.54
C PHE A 486 -11.53 10.95 14.02
N SER A 487 -10.53 11.78 13.93
CA SER A 487 -10.64 13.24 14.10
C SER A 487 -10.83 13.98 12.77
N GLY A 488 -10.87 13.27 11.63
CA GLY A 488 -11.07 13.85 10.29
C GLY A 488 -9.87 14.63 9.77
N VAL A 489 -8.68 14.27 10.21
CA VAL A 489 -7.43 14.94 9.85
C VAL A 489 -6.73 14.15 8.75
N LYS A 490 -6.31 14.84 7.67
CA LYS A 490 -5.40 14.23 6.71
C LYS A 490 -4.00 14.18 7.29
N ILE A 491 -3.48 12.97 7.39
CA ILE A 491 -2.20 12.66 8.02
C ILE A 491 -1.12 12.58 6.95
N GLY A 492 0.06 13.07 7.27
CA GLY A 492 1.29 12.84 6.54
C GLY A 492 2.35 12.23 7.46
N PHE A 493 3.44 11.82 6.87
CA PHE A 493 4.62 11.33 7.57
C PHE A 493 5.84 12.16 7.18
N VAL A 494 6.80 12.24 8.06
CA VAL A 494 8.15 12.70 7.77
C VAL A 494 9.11 11.62 8.21
N THR A 495 9.96 11.16 7.30
CA THR A 495 10.94 10.12 7.63
C THR A 495 12.15 10.70 8.33
N GLU A 496 12.83 9.87 9.11
CA GLU A 496 14.11 10.25 9.74
C GLU A 496 15.12 10.68 8.67
N ARG A 497 15.20 9.98 7.52
CA ARG A 497 16.06 10.33 6.38
C ARG A 497 15.74 11.71 5.79
N GLN A 498 14.46 12.08 5.67
CA GLN A 498 14.06 13.42 5.23
C GLN A 498 14.54 14.50 6.22
N LEU A 499 14.35 14.25 7.52
CA LEU A 499 14.83 15.16 8.56
C LEU A 499 16.36 15.32 8.53
N GLU A 500 17.12 14.24 8.33
CA GLU A 500 18.58 14.26 8.19
C GLU A 500 19.08 15.12 7.03
N ARG A 501 18.28 15.22 5.96
CA ARG A 501 18.57 16.11 4.82
C ARG A 501 18.02 17.53 4.99
N GLY A 502 17.35 17.80 6.12
CA GLY A 502 16.68 19.09 6.36
C GLY A 502 15.40 19.29 5.56
N GLU A 503 14.81 18.22 5.03
CA GLU A 503 13.57 18.24 4.26
C GLU A 503 12.35 18.18 5.19
N ILE A 504 12.03 19.31 5.82
CA ILE A 504 10.89 19.40 6.72
C ILE A 504 9.62 19.73 5.91
N PRO A 505 8.52 18.93 6.02
CA PRO A 505 7.31 19.20 5.28
C PRO A 505 6.64 20.51 5.72
N GLN A 506 5.90 21.15 4.80
CA GLN A 506 5.03 22.26 5.16
C GLN A 506 3.86 21.75 5.99
N THR A 507 4.00 21.82 7.30
CA THR A 507 3.03 21.31 8.26
C THR A 507 2.88 22.25 9.46
N LYS A 508 1.74 22.19 10.13
CA LYS A 508 1.52 22.91 11.37
C LYS A 508 2.07 22.17 12.58
N ILE A 509 2.00 20.84 12.54
CA ILE A 509 2.30 19.98 13.69
C ILE A 509 3.13 18.79 13.24
N ILE A 510 4.17 18.48 13.98
CA ILE A 510 4.87 17.20 13.94
C ILE A 510 4.60 16.45 15.24
N PHE A 511 4.05 15.23 15.10
CA PHE A 511 3.86 14.29 16.21
C PHE A 511 5.06 13.36 16.31
N ILE A 512 5.55 13.19 17.52
CA ILE A 512 6.62 12.27 17.87
C ILE A 512 6.01 11.12 18.67
N PRO A 513 5.84 9.93 18.10
CA PRO A 513 5.40 8.74 18.83
C PRO A 513 6.42 8.34 19.90
N ASN A 514 6.02 7.48 20.83
CA ASN A 514 6.81 7.05 21.96
C ASN A 514 8.15 6.40 21.55
N MET A 515 9.18 7.22 21.41
CA MET A 515 10.52 6.83 20.96
C MET A 515 11.63 7.55 21.74
N ALA A 516 12.66 6.81 22.13
CA ALA A 516 13.84 7.37 22.78
C ALA A 516 14.96 7.69 21.77
N HIS A 517 15.00 6.99 20.63
CA HIS A 517 16.08 7.04 19.67
C HIS A 517 15.71 7.78 18.38
N ILE A 518 16.62 8.65 17.96
CA ILE A 518 16.58 9.33 16.66
C ILE A 518 18.01 9.82 16.32
N SER A 519 18.38 9.88 15.06
CA SER A 519 19.69 10.36 14.66
C SER A 519 19.93 11.82 15.08
N ASP A 520 21.19 12.17 15.33
CA ASP A 520 21.55 13.52 15.75
C ASP A 520 21.16 14.59 14.71
N ARG A 521 21.28 14.27 13.42
CA ARG A 521 20.89 15.18 12.34
C ARG A 521 19.37 15.41 12.32
N ALA A 522 18.59 14.37 12.46
CA ALA A 522 17.13 14.48 12.49
C ALA A 522 16.66 15.23 13.76
N PHE A 523 17.32 15.02 14.89
CA PHE A 523 17.04 15.77 16.12
C PHE A 523 17.30 17.27 15.94
N GLU A 524 18.42 17.68 15.36
CA GLU A 524 18.72 19.07 15.07
C GLU A 524 17.71 19.71 14.09
N ALA A 525 17.24 18.95 13.09
CA ALA A 525 16.20 19.41 12.20
C ALA A 525 14.88 19.70 12.96
N LEU A 526 14.51 18.82 13.92
CA LEU A 526 13.34 19.03 14.78
C LEU A 526 13.48 20.26 15.69
N LYS A 527 14.66 20.51 16.26
CA LYS A 527 14.93 21.73 17.06
C LYS A 527 14.70 23.01 16.24
N ASN A 528 14.99 22.96 14.96
CA ASN A 528 14.85 24.09 14.03
C ASN A 528 13.44 24.23 13.42
N PHE A 529 12.55 23.27 13.65
CA PHE A 529 11.17 23.32 13.17
C PHE A 529 10.39 24.46 13.79
N LYS A 530 9.72 25.27 12.96
CA LYS A 530 8.99 26.47 13.40
C LYS A 530 7.52 26.22 13.74
N GLY A 531 7.01 25.01 13.46
CA GLY A 531 5.66 24.63 13.84
C GLY A 531 5.59 24.04 15.27
N LYS A 532 4.48 23.45 15.57
CA LYS A 532 4.25 22.81 16.87
C LYS A 532 4.82 21.37 16.88
N ILE A 533 5.54 21.04 17.93
CA ILE A 533 5.94 19.67 18.23
C ILE A 533 5.02 19.13 19.32
N VAL A 534 4.48 17.94 19.09
CA VAL A 534 3.65 17.20 20.06
C VAL A 534 4.28 15.85 20.32
N ILE A 535 4.70 15.61 21.52
CA ILE A 535 5.38 14.40 21.97
C ILE A 535 4.34 13.49 22.64
N VAL A 536 4.19 12.28 22.13
CA VAL A 536 3.21 11.28 22.62
C VAL A 536 3.96 10.14 23.28
N GLY A 537 3.99 10.10 24.59
CA GLY A 537 4.75 9.05 25.30
C GLY A 537 5.04 9.35 26.77
N GLU A 538 5.68 8.38 27.40
CA GLU A 538 6.03 8.40 28.84
C GLU A 538 7.54 8.36 29.12
N VAL A 539 8.34 7.87 28.18
CA VAL A 539 9.80 7.69 28.35
C VAL A 539 10.58 8.99 28.19
N GLU A 540 11.89 8.96 28.49
CA GLU A 540 12.83 10.02 28.13
C GLU A 540 12.97 10.12 26.61
N LEU A 541 12.05 10.85 26.03
CA LEU A 541 11.85 10.89 24.60
C LEU A 541 12.99 11.64 23.92
N LEU A 542 13.50 11.05 22.83
CA LEU A 542 14.61 11.56 22.02
C LEU A 542 15.91 11.81 22.81
N SER A 543 16.13 11.02 23.87
CA SER A 543 17.29 11.16 24.76
C SER A 543 18.56 10.47 24.24
N LYS A 544 18.43 9.70 23.13
CA LYS A 544 19.53 8.92 22.55
C LYS A 544 19.61 9.10 21.03
N ASN A 545 20.84 8.93 20.51
CA ASN A 545 21.04 8.93 19.07
C ASN A 545 20.88 7.52 18.46
N GLU A 546 21.11 7.38 17.17
CA GLU A 546 20.98 6.13 16.39
C GLU A 546 21.93 5.00 16.83
N TYR A 547 22.94 5.32 17.65
CA TYR A 547 23.89 4.36 18.21
C TYR A 547 23.73 4.14 19.73
N ASP A 548 22.59 4.44 20.28
CA ASP A 548 22.24 4.33 21.72
C ASP A 548 23.07 5.26 22.64
N GLN A 549 23.74 6.26 22.07
CA GLN A 549 24.49 7.23 22.85
C GLN A 549 23.56 8.31 23.44
N LYS A 550 23.71 8.61 24.72
CA LYS A 550 22.90 9.62 25.42
C LYS A 550 23.12 11.01 24.87
N ARG A 551 22.06 11.78 24.75
CA ARG A 551 22.03 13.17 24.37
C ARG A 551 21.70 14.04 25.59
N GLU A 552 22.46 15.13 25.78
CA GLU A 552 22.20 16.10 26.85
C GLU A 552 21.07 17.06 26.48
N ASP A 553 21.00 17.45 25.22
CA ASP A 553 20.00 18.35 24.69
C ASP A 553 18.59 17.73 24.74
N LYS A 554 17.61 18.58 25.08
CA LYS A 554 16.20 18.18 25.15
C LYS A 554 15.38 18.93 24.13
N LEU A 555 14.48 18.21 23.48
CA LEU A 555 13.46 18.80 22.61
C LEU A 555 12.29 19.31 23.47
N THR A 556 11.90 20.56 23.26
CA THR A 556 10.71 21.13 23.88
C THR A 556 9.49 20.88 23.01
N GLY A 557 8.40 20.44 23.60
CA GLY A 557 7.15 20.21 22.89
C GLY A 557 5.98 20.02 23.86
N GLU A 558 4.76 20.14 23.34
CA GLU A 558 3.58 19.80 24.12
C GLU A 558 3.50 18.28 24.30
N ARG A 559 3.10 17.81 25.47
CA ARG A 559 3.04 16.38 25.77
C ARG A 559 1.61 15.86 25.81
N LEU A 560 1.40 14.71 25.17
CA LEU A 560 0.25 13.84 25.36
C LEU A 560 0.69 12.61 26.13
N ILE A 561 -0.09 12.26 27.16
CA ILE A 561 0.18 11.09 27.97
C ILE A 561 -0.13 9.83 27.15
N TYR A 562 0.83 8.94 27.09
CA TYR A 562 0.67 7.60 26.54
C TYR A 562 1.47 6.62 27.40
N ARG A 563 0.86 5.48 27.74
CA ARG A 563 1.49 4.37 28.44
C ARG A 563 1.30 3.09 27.63
N TYR A 564 2.39 2.43 27.35
CA TYR A 564 2.40 1.17 26.61
C TYR A 564 1.54 0.12 27.32
N GLY A 565 0.66 -0.56 26.55
CA GLY A 565 -0.24 -1.58 27.09
C GLY A 565 -1.43 -1.08 27.92
N GLU A 566 -1.43 0.19 28.39
CA GLU A 566 -2.51 0.76 29.19
C GLU A 566 -3.38 1.74 28.38
N THR A 567 -2.75 2.68 27.67
CA THR A 567 -3.47 3.72 26.92
C THR A 567 -4.19 3.13 25.72
N THR A 568 -5.48 3.35 25.61
CA THR A 568 -6.30 2.89 24.50
C THR A 568 -6.29 3.90 23.32
N TRP A 569 -6.77 3.48 22.15
CA TRP A 569 -7.00 4.37 21.03
C TRP A 569 -7.95 5.52 21.38
N GLN A 570 -9.01 5.24 22.13
CA GLN A 570 -10.02 6.22 22.55
C GLN A 570 -9.47 7.22 23.56
N ASP A 571 -8.51 6.82 24.43
CA ASP A 571 -7.85 7.74 25.37
C ASP A 571 -7.04 8.80 24.63
N ILE A 572 -6.24 8.37 23.62
CA ILE A 572 -5.51 9.32 22.76
C ILE A 572 -6.49 10.22 22.02
N TRP A 573 -7.52 9.66 21.40
CA TRP A 573 -8.50 10.43 20.64
C TRP A 573 -9.23 11.46 21.51
N SER A 574 -9.64 11.07 22.72
CA SER A 574 -10.33 11.94 23.66
C SER A 574 -9.46 13.11 24.14
N SER A 575 -8.16 12.86 24.34
CA SER A 575 -7.20 13.89 24.73
C SER A 575 -6.75 14.78 23.56
N LEU A 576 -6.66 14.22 22.37
CA LEU A 576 -6.16 14.88 21.17
C LEU A 576 -7.21 15.80 20.53
N ARG A 577 -8.44 15.34 20.39
CA ARG A 577 -9.50 16.01 19.64
C ARG A 577 -9.78 17.47 20.09
N PRO A 578 -9.92 17.82 21.36
CA PRO A 578 -10.08 19.22 21.78
C PRO A 578 -8.85 20.07 21.45
N ARG A 579 -7.64 19.53 21.63
CA ARG A 579 -6.38 20.22 21.37
C ARG A 579 -6.14 20.51 19.89
N LEU A 580 -6.59 19.63 18.97
CA LEU A 580 -6.49 19.89 17.53
C LEU A 580 -7.14 21.23 17.15
N ARG A 581 -8.30 21.54 17.75
CA ARG A 581 -8.99 22.83 17.53
C ARG A 581 -8.15 24.01 18.03
N ASP A 582 -7.58 23.90 19.23
CA ASP A 582 -6.72 24.92 19.81
C ASP A 582 -5.45 25.14 19.01
N TRP A 583 -4.97 24.09 18.34
CA TRP A 583 -3.83 24.14 17.43
C TRP A 583 -4.19 24.60 16.01
N GLY A 584 -5.43 24.98 15.77
CA GLY A 584 -5.90 25.46 14.47
C GLY A 584 -6.07 24.36 13.41
N ILE A 585 -6.27 23.13 13.84
CA ILE A 585 -6.63 21.97 13.01
C ILE A 585 -8.12 21.70 13.21
N GLN A 586 -8.95 22.14 12.27
CA GLN A 586 -10.39 21.98 12.35
C GLN A 586 -10.95 21.55 10.99
N PRO A 587 -11.50 20.32 10.88
CA PRO A 587 -12.23 19.91 9.69
C PRO A 587 -13.46 20.82 9.44
N PRO A 588 -13.90 20.98 8.18
CA PRO A 588 -15.11 21.75 7.84
C PRO A 588 -16.41 21.21 8.42
N ILE A 589 -16.40 19.96 8.86
CA ILE A 589 -17.54 19.29 9.51
C ILE A 589 -17.12 18.70 10.85
N GLU A 590 -18.10 18.52 11.71
CA GLU A 590 -17.97 17.75 12.95
C GLU A 590 -18.96 16.59 12.93
N VAL A 591 -18.51 15.42 13.39
CA VAL A 591 -19.31 14.17 13.42
C VAL A 591 -19.73 13.86 14.86
N PHE A 592 -21.04 13.76 15.08
CA PHE A 592 -21.61 13.45 16.37
C PHE A 592 -22.57 12.25 16.28
N ASP A 593 -22.83 11.61 17.41
CA ASP A 593 -23.94 10.68 17.59
C ASP A 593 -25.29 11.42 17.74
N ASN A 594 -26.37 10.68 17.84
CA ASN A 594 -27.73 11.23 18.05
C ASN A 594 -27.90 11.99 19.38
N LYS A 595 -27.00 11.75 20.36
CA LYS A 595 -26.95 12.47 21.65
C LYS A 595 -26.01 13.69 21.62
N SER A 596 -25.53 14.08 20.42
CA SER A 596 -24.57 15.18 20.23
C SER A 596 -23.22 14.97 20.92
N ARG A 597 -22.80 13.73 21.14
CA ARG A 597 -21.46 13.39 21.59
C ARG A 597 -20.59 13.09 20.39
N PRO A 598 -19.29 13.46 20.40
CA PRO A 598 -18.37 13.08 19.35
C PRO A 598 -18.41 11.56 19.10
N LEU A 599 -18.46 11.16 17.85
CA LEU A 599 -18.58 9.74 17.49
C LEU A 599 -17.23 9.17 17.10
N TRP A 600 -16.87 8.09 17.77
CA TRP A 600 -15.69 7.26 17.53
C TRP A 600 -15.98 6.15 16.52
N GLY A 601 -14.96 5.80 15.70
CA GLY A 601 -15.04 4.65 14.76
C GLY A 601 -15.68 4.97 13.42
N VAL A 602 -16.00 6.25 13.15
CA VAL A 602 -16.39 6.75 11.84
C VAL A 602 -15.28 7.62 11.29
N ALA A 603 -14.63 7.17 10.23
CA ALA A 603 -13.59 7.94 9.54
C ALA A 603 -14.23 8.94 8.57
N PHE A 604 -13.62 10.12 8.45
CA PHE A 604 -14.06 11.11 7.49
C PHE A 604 -12.90 11.99 6.99
N LEU A 605 -12.99 12.40 5.73
CA LEU A 605 -12.09 13.38 5.11
C LEU A 605 -12.90 14.43 4.38
N CYS A 606 -12.44 15.68 4.41
CA CYS A 606 -13.12 16.79 3.79
C CYS A 606 -12.22 17.53 2.80
N ALA A 607 -12.67 17.71 1.57
CA ALA A 607 -11.98 18.47 0.54
C ALA A 607 -12.82 19.67 0.11
N PRO A 608 -12.40 20.92 0.42
CA PRO A 608 -12.98 22.10 -0.21
C PRO A 608 -12.69 22.09 -1.71
N THR A 609 -13.71 22.21 -2.54
CA THR A 609 -13.60 22.23 -4.00
C THR A 609 -14.36 23.41 -4.61
N LYS A 610 -14.19 23.63 -5.92
CA LYS A 610 -15.00 24.59 -6.66
C LYS A 610 -16.49 24.26 -6.72
N TYR A 611 -16.86 23.00 -6.45
CA TYR A 611 -18.26 22.53 -6.47
C TYR A 611 -18.94 22.62 -5.10
N GLY A 612 -18.19 22.87 -4.04
CA GLY A 612 -18.60 22.81 -2.64
C GLY A 612 -17.61 21.99 -1.82
N THR A 613 -17.99 21.61 -0.61
CA THR A 613 -17.15 20.72 0.23
C THR A 613 -17.51 19.26 -0.01
N LEU A 614 -16.53 18.49 -0.47
CA LEU A 614 -16.65 17.03 -0.52
C LEU A 614 -16.40 16.45 0.87
N VAL A 615 -17.19 15.46 1.25
CA VAL A 615 -17.04 14.72 2.50
C VAL A 615 -17.10 13.23 2.21
N ASN A 616 -15.99 12.54 2.42
CA ASN A 616 -15.98 11.09 2.44
C ASN A 616 -16.23 10.61 3.87
N LEU A 617 -17.13 9.64 4.05
CA LEU A 617 -17.46 9.01 5.33
C LEU A 617 -17.32 7.50 5.22
N SER A 618 -16.86 6.86 6.28
CA SER A 618 -16.82 5.39 6.41
C SER A 618 -17.09 4.95 7.83
N ASN A 619 -18.06 4.05 8.02
CA ASN A 619 -18.31 3.45 9.32
C ASN A 619 -17.49 2.15 9.49
N TYR A 620 -16.44 2.20 10.28
CA TYR A 620 -15.61 1.02 10.59
C TYR A 620 -16.13 0.16 11.74
N ARG A 621 -17.15 0.62 12.47
CA ARG A 621 -17.71 -0.13 13.61
C ARG A 621 -18.48 -1.37 13.13
N ASN A 622 -18.55 -2.38 13.99
CA ASN A 622 -19.36 -3.57 13.78
C ASN A 622 -20.88 -3.33 13.95
N GLU A 623 -21.30 -2.09 14.22
CA GLU A 623 -22.70 -1.73 14.44
C GLU A 623 -23.16 -0.58 13.53
N ARG A 624 -24.47 -0.51 13.29
CA ARG A 624 -25.09 0.64 12.65
C ARG A 624 -25.03 1.86 13.58
N VAL A 625 -24.67 3.00 13.00
CA VAL A 625 -24.63 4.28 13.71
C VAL A 625 -25.58 5.28 13.08
N GLU A 626 -26.09 6.20 13.89
CA GLU A 626 -26.84 7.37 13.43
C GLU A 626 -26.03 8.62 13.68
N LEU A 627 -25.65 9.27 12.58
CA LEU A 627 -24.79 10.45 12.61
C LEU A 627 -25.60 11.73 12.63
N LYS A 628 -25.01 12.73 13.25
CA LYS A 628 -25.33 14.13 13.08
C LYS A 628 -24.09 14.86 12.58
N LEU A 629 -24.14 15.35 11.35
CA LEU A 629 -23.05 16.14 10.77
C LEU A 629 -23.35 17.64 10.99
N ARG A 630 -22.47 18.33 11.71
CA ARG A 630 -22.53 19.79 11.86
C ARG A 630 -21.59 20.45 10.87
N THR A 631 -22.13 21.38 10.09
CA THR A 631 -21.38 22.16 9.10
C THR A 631 -22.03 23.55 8.95
N LYS A 632 -21.24 24.52 8.47
CA LYS A 632 -21.75 25.85 8.11
C LYS A 632 -22.47 25.88 6.76
N GLU A 633 -22.41 24.80 5.98
CA GLU A 633 -22.90 24.77 4.59
C GLU A 633 -24.37 24.31 4.44
N GLY A 634 -25.02 23.90 5.53
CA GLY A 634 -26.45 23.56 5.53
C GLY A 634 -26.80 22.24 6.20
N SER A 635 -28.03 21.79 6.02
CA SER A 635 -28.60 20.56 6.65
C SER A 635 -28.78 19.40 5.68
N PHE A 636 -28.41 19.56 4.41
CA PHE A 636 -28.55 18.58 3.35
C PHE A 636 -27.29 18.48 2.50
N ALA A 637 -27.04 17.29 1.96
CA ALA A 637 -25.98 17.04 0.99
C ALA A 637 -26.55 16.26 -0.21
N ILE A 638 -25.77 16.22 -1.30
CA ILE A 638 -25.97 15.26 -2.38
C ILE A 638 -25.01 14.10 -2.11
N ASP A 639 -25.53 12.91 -1.93
CA ASP A 639 -24.71 11.70 -1.95
C ASP A 639 -24.36 11.35 -3.39
N LEU A 640 -23.08 11.51 -3.76
CA LEU A 640 -22.63 11.30 -5.14
C LEU A 640 -22.63 9.82 -5.55
N LEU A 641 -22.66 8.88 -4.59
CA LEU A 641 -22.77 7.45 -4.90
C LEU A 641 -24.18 7.09 -5.35
N SER A 642 -25.21 7.54 -4.64
CA SER A 642 -26.64 7.30 -5.01
C SER A 642 -27.24 8.40 -5.88
N ASN A 643 -26.61 9.56 -5.96
CA ASN A 643 -27.13 10.80 -6.57
C ASN A 643 -28.42 11.32 -5.90
N GLU A 644 -28.59 11.04 -4.62
CA GLU A 644 -29.76 11.45 -3.83
C GLU A 644 -29.43 12.63 -2.93
N LYS A 645 -30.45 13.46 -2.69
CA LYS A 645 -30.38 14.50 -1.66
C LYS A 645 -30.70 13.87 -0.31
N ILE A 646 -29.78 13.93 0.63
CA ILE A 646 -29.90 13.31 1.95
C ILE A 646 -29.81 14.34 3.08
N SER A 647 -30.47 14.03 4.21
CA SER A 647 -30.36 14.80 5.45
C SER A 647 -28.99 14.53 6.12
N LEU A 648 -28.45 15.55 6.79
CA LEU A 648 -27.24 15.43 7.61
C LEU A 648 -27.54 15.14 9.09
N ASP A 649 -28.83 15.13 9.48
CA ASP A 649 -29.32 14.83 10.83
C ASP A 649 -30.77 14.29 10.75
N PRO A 650 -31.04 13.01 11.06
CA PRO A 650 -30.07 11.95 11.23
C PRO A 650 -29.53 11.43 9.89
N LEU A 651 -28.26 10.95 9.88
CA LEU A 651 -27.66 10.23 8.77
C LEU A 651 -27.27 8.83 9.23
N PRO A 652 -28.04 7.78 8.87
CA PRO A 652 -27.69 6.42 9.24
C PRO A 652 -26.55 5.87 8.37
N LEU A 653 -25.61 5.13 9.00
CA LEU A 653 -24.59 4.34 8.33
C LEU A 653 -24.53 2.93 8.92
N ASN A 654 -24.69 1.93 8.05
CA ASN A 654 -24.49 0.54 8.43
C ASN A 654 -22.98 0.23 8.61
N PRO A 655 -22.60 -0.89 9.23
CA PRO A 655 -21.21 -1.34 9.22
C PRO A 655 -20.63 -1.36 7.80
N LEU A 656 -19.42 -0.85 7.64
CA LEU A 656 -18.69 -0.79 6.37
C LEU A 656 -19.39 0.03 5.25
N GLU A 657 -20.41 0.82 5.62
CA GLU A 657 -21.03 1.73 4.66
C GLU A 657 -20.12 2.94 4.42
N VAL A 658 -19.98 3.30 3.14
CA VAL A 658 -19.24 4.46 2.67
C VAL A 658 -20.19 5.48 2.03
N ARG A 659 -19.90 6.77 2.20
CA ARG A 659 -20.61 7.87 1.55
C ARG A 659 -19.62 8.86 0.96
N LEU A 660 -19.98 9.41 -0.19
CA LEU A 660 -19.31 10.57 -0.75
C LEU A 660 -20.32 11.70 -0.91
N LEU A 661 -20.27 12.66 -0.01
CA LEU A 661 -21.23 13.74 0.07
C LEU A 661 -20.65 15.01 -0.56
N LEU A 662 -21.51 15.72 -1.29
CA LEU A 662 -21.25 17.08 -1.76
C LEU A 662 -22.14 18.06 -0.99
N LEU A 663 -21.51 18.84 -0.13
CA LEU A 663 -22.12 19.99 0.53
C LEU A 663 -22.02 21.21 -0.41
N LYS A 664 -23.15 21.78 -0.81
CA LYS A 664 -23.15 23.00 -1.64
C LYS A 664 -23.14 24.21 -0.73
N LYS A 665 -22.29 25.18 -1.05
CA LYS A 665 -22.37 26.51 -0.44
C LYS A 665 -23.75 27.11 -0.73
N ARG A 666 -24.40 27.68 0.30
CA ARG A 666 -25.65 28.44 0.14
C ARG A 666 -25.43 29.66 -0.71
#